data_507fc99ff6bd5c55517829612c635bfc
#
_entry.id   507fc99ff6bd5c55517829612c635bfc
#
_cell.length_a   1.000
_cell.length_b   1.000
_cell.length_c   1.000
_cell.angle_alpha   90.00
_cell.angle_beta   90.00
_cell.angle_gamma   90.00
#
_symmetry.space_group_name_H-M   'P 1'
#
loop_
_entity.id
_entity.type
_entity.pdbx_description
1 polymer ?
#
loop_
_entity_poly.entity_id
_entity_poly.type
_entity_poly.pdbx_seq_one_letter_code
_entity_poly.pdbx_strand_id
1 'polypeptide(L)'
;NAVTFGNELKPDALFNYQIGQSVDSTTITFQGKELKVPVVNDKQENLDFSRADAMLDKILEWNNANPNDKIRVRGHVLVWHSQTPEWFFHEDYDVAKPYADKETMNRRLEWFIFSVFDHYFGKAANGKYDGLFYGWDVVNEAVNGNTYRDDKVISDASDTSTSDTRHGSNSMWWRVYKSNEFIINAFKYANKYAPNDVELYYNDFGETDNTKCEGIVKLINDVKSADGTRLDAFGMQAHYNVDGFSAAQFKSVAKKYAQAAGKVQLTELDFKASSTYDGTAATRESEYTKMAYCHKNLYEAIKALKEEGANVSGITVWGVIEPNSWLHSQSNLGGGASGSAQCPLLFDGNYKAKPAYWAYVDATKLQPAIQKVTITEAKDGNIAGETYTIDQGAVQAEFIPVWDADGLTVQVKVKDTTVNDADAVTVYVDPDNSASDITPHKVTVARTAAAAIAGGYQATVKVSMKGLKVAQQISLDVVVNNDGETGSFNDLTGKQESSSKYYAVATMKPGIEKIPYGTISVDADADAAWGNAVNIPLTINKGSEASANAKVLWDDDNLYVYATVNDAVLDKTGAQTHEQDSLEVFIDEDNGKTASYGEDDKQYRINYNNGQSFNGKKCLAENVKSATKTIDGGYVVEAAFKWTDIKPANGTKIGLELQINDAKGGKRIGTLSWYDETGMGWSGSNVYGTVELTGKTGSNGGGSSVNPGTSDTKPDVKPDGKQDTTIETSRVEITVSGDKKAEASVTITKDAQGNVTSANATVSGSKGTLTADVVKQLIEAAGTEDLTIIVQVKNTNGDVKYTVSVSAKNVKHNKSLKAFVVNRKTGEYELINSKTYKAEDGNLNVSFGKKGDYVLLTTKEAARIEKEILKTIAPKKAKATVKKGKTTEFKLDSKLNQNNVKKVTYKTSKKSIATVNKNGKIKANRKGTVKIKAIVTLKNGKTKTVSMKIAVR
;
A
#
# COMPACT_ATOMS: atom_id res chain seq x y z
N ASN A 1 -21.00 23.59 -8.97
CA ASN A 1 -19.90 24.27 -8.27
C ASN A 1 -20.25 24.44 -6.78
N ALA A 2 -19.25 24.39 -5.89
CA ALA A 2 -19.44 24.57 -4.47
C ALA A 2 -18.22 25.25 -3.82
N VAL A 3 -18.45 25.94 -2.69
CA VAL A 3 -17.43 26.57 -1.87
C VAL A 3 -17.67 26.24 -0.39
N THR A 4 -16.60 26.35 0.40
CA THR A 4 -16.63 26.30 1.86
C THR A 4 -15.83 27.48 2.36
N PHE A 5 -16.37 28.23 3.34
CA PHE A 5 -15.65 29.33 3.95
C PHE A 5 -14.58 28.83 4.90
N GLY A 6 -13.39 29.42 4.85
CA GLY A 6 -12.27 28.99 5.66
C GLY A 6 -12.46 29.24 7.15
N ASN A 7 -13.12 30.36 7.53
CA ASN A 7 -13.27 30.76 8.93
C ASN A 7 -14.63 31.33 9.30
N GLU A 8 -15.35 31.97 8.40
CA GLU A 8 -16.44 32.93 8.71
C GLU A 8 -17.69 32.27 9.30
N LEU A 9 -17.82 30.95 9.20
CA LEU A 9 -18.90 30.16 9.80
C LEU A 9 -18.42 29.30 11.01
N LYS A 10 -17.15 29.46 11.43
CA LYS A 10 -16.64 28.81 12.63
C LYS A 10 -17.12 29.48 13.90
N PRO A 11 -17.19 28.76 15.04
CA PRO A 11 -17.72 29.32 16.29
C PRO A 11 -17.01 30.62 16.72
N ASP A 12 -15.67 30.70 16.66
CA ASP A 12 -14.94 31.90 17.04
C ASP A 12 -15.30 33.12 16.18
N ALA A 13 -15.52 32.93 14.87
CA ALA A 13 -15.94 33.99 13.98
C ALA A 13 -17.37 34.45 14.28
N LEU A 14 -18.28 33.48 14.52
CA LEU A 14 -19.67 33.76 14.91
C LEU A 14 -19.77 34.37 16.29
N PHE A 15 -18.82 34.11 17.17
CA PHE A 15 -18.64 34.83 18.44
C PHE A 15 -17.80 36.11 18.31
N ASN A 16 -17.69 36.62 17.10
CA ASN A 16 -17.00 37.90 16.77
C ASN A 16 -15.53 37.92 17.21
N TYR A 17 -14.85 36.79 17.18
CA TYR A 17 -13.46 36.62 17.67
C TYR A 17 -13.23 37.10 19.10
N GLN A 18 -14.26 37.05 19.95
CA GLN A 18 -14.14 37.33 21.37
C GLN A 18 -13.46 36.14 22.06
N ILE A 19 -12.13 36.08 21.96
CA ILE A 19 -11.30 35.01 22.52
C ILE A 19 -10.75 35.32 23.92
N GLY A 20 -11.19 36.42 24.51
CA GLY A 20 -10.77 36.88 25.82
C GLY A 20 -11.21 35.98 26.97
N GLN A 21 -10.97 36.41 28.22
CA GLN A 21 -11.21 35.60 29.41
C GLN A 21 -12.68 35.52 29.86
N SER A 22 -13.51 36.42 29.41
CA SER A 22 -14.95 36.41 29.66
C SER A 22 -15.68 37.32 28.67
N VAL A 23 -16.97 37.05 28.48
CA VAL A 23 -17.88 37.91 27.73
C VAL A 23 -19.15 38.15 28.55
N ASP A 24 -19.78 39.32 28.32
CA ASP A 24 -21.08 39.62 28.93
C ASP A 24 -22.13 38.60 28.46
N SER A 25 -23.20 38.45 29.23
CA SER A 25 -24.30 37.57 28.90
C SER A 25 -25.67 38.22 29.15
N THR A 26 -26.65 37.80 28.35
CA THR A 26 -28.05 38.15 28.55
C THR A 26 -28.87 36.92 28.76
N THR A 27 -30.05 37.03 29.39
CA THR A 27 -30.97 35.92 29.56
C THR A 27 -32.08 35.97 28.53
N ILE A 28 -32.26 34.89 27.80
CA ILE A 28 -33.32 34.72 26.81
C ILE A 28 -34.24 33.56 27.22
N THR A 29 -35.47 33.55 26.70
CA THR A 29 -36.31 32.33 26.76
C THR A 29 -36.05 31.46 25.56
N PHE A 30 -35.42 30.30 25.78
CA PHE A 30 -35.19 29.30 24.75
C PHE A 30 -35.94 28.02 25.08
N GLN A 31 -36.87 27.63 24.19
CA GLN A 31 -37.76 26.47 24.38
C GLN A 31 -38.53 26.48 25.70
N GLY A 32 -39.06 27.65 26.04
CA GLY A 32 -39.89 27.82 27.25
C GLY A 32 -39.13 27.87 28.59
N LYS A 33 -37.81 27.87 28.55
CA LYS A 33 -36.93 27.98 29.74
C LYS A 33 -35.92 29.11 29.57
N GLU A 34 -35.57 29.75 30.68
CA GLU A 34 -34.50 30.74 30.69
C GLU A 34 -33.15 30.10 30.33
N LEU A 35 -32.36 30.78 29.49
CA LEU A 35 -31.01 30.42 29.11
C LEU A 35 -30.16 31.67 29.05
N LYS A 36 -29.03 31.67 29.75
CA LYS A 36 -27.99 32.69 29.55
C LYS A 36 -27.29 32.44 28.22
N VAL A 37 -27.12 33.47 27.41
CA VAL A 37 -26.44 33.46 26.12
C VAL A 37 -25.42 34.61 26.06
N PRO A 38 -24.28 34.45 25.34
CA PRO A 38 -23.23 35.49 25.30
C PRO A 38 -23.69 36.73 24.55
N VAL A 39 -23.06 37.85 24.86
CA VAL A 39 -23.21 39.10 24.07
C VAL A 39 -21.86 39.36 23.43
N VAL A 40 -21.78 39.36 22.09
CA VAL A 40 -20.50 39.27 21.37
C VAL A 40 -20.08 40.59 20.72
N ASN A 41 -20.94 41.60 20.74
CA ASN A 41 -20.61 42.89 20.18
C ASN A 41 -21.43 44.04 20.81
N ASP A 42 -21.09 45.30 20.48
CA ASP A 42 -21.73 46.48 20.99
C ASP A 42 -23.22 46.63 20.60
N LYS A 43 -23.69 45.90 19.59
CA LYS A 43 -25.09 45.83 19.18
C LYS A 43 -25.94 44.90 20.04
N GLN A 44 -25.34 44.31 21.05
CA GLN A 44 -25.99 43.32 21.93
C GLN A 44 -26.40 42.03 21.18
N GLU A 45 -25.73 41.71 20.10
CA GLU A 45 -25.96 40.45 19.36
C GLU A 45 -25.33 39.30 20.12
N ASN A 46 -25.95 38.09 20.00
CA ASN A 46 -25.45 36.86 20.62
C ASN A 46 -24.52 36.09 19.67
N LEU A 47 -24.67 36.28 18.37
CA LEU A 47 -23.81 35.81 17.28
C LEU A 47 -23.66 36.86 16.22
N ASP A 48 -22.49 36.97 15.60
CA ASP A 48 -22.20 37.91 14.53
C ASP A 48 -22.06 37.19 13.18
N PHE A 49 -23.09 37.27 12.36
CA PHE A 49 -23.12 36.67 11.02
C PHE A 49 -22.61 37.61 9.92
N SER A 50 -22.26 38.87 10.25
CA SER A 50 -21.98 39.90 9.27
C SER A 50 -20.90 39.56 8.24
N ARG A 51 -19.85 38.85 8.67
CA ARG A 51 -18.76 38.42 7.77
C ARG A 51 -19.21 37.33 6.81
N ALA A 52 -19.87 36.27 7.34
CA ALA A 52 -20.38 35.19 6.51
C ALA A 52 -21.45 35.70 5.53
N ASP A 53 -22.39 36.52 6.00
CA ASP A 53 -23.46 37.11 5.17
C ASP A 53 -22.91 37.94 4.02
N ALA A 54 -21.88 38.74 4.27
CA ALA A 54 -21.24 39.53 3.21
C ALA A 54 -20.64 38.65 2.09
N MET A 55 -20.09 37.49 2.44
CA MET A 55 -19.59 36.55 1.44
C MET A 55 -20.73 35.79 0.74
N LEU A 56 -21.75 35.38 1.48
CA LEU A 56 -22.94 34.74 0.91
C LEU A 56 -23.67 35.68 -0.06
N ASP A 57 -23.76 36.96 0.24
CA ASP A 57 -24.36 37.94 -0.65
C ASP A 57 -23.62 38.04 -1.99
N LYS A 58 -22.30 37.95 -1.99
CA LYS A 58 -21.52 37.87 -3.24
C LYS A 58 -21.80 36.60 -4.04
N ILE A 59 -22.00 35.47 -3.37
CA ILE A 59 -22.39 34.21 -4.02
C ILE A 59 -23.81 34.34 -4.61
N LEU A 60 -24.73 34.94 -3.88
CA LEU A 60 -26.10 35.17 -4.37
C LEU A 60 -26.11 36.14 -5.58
N GLU A 61 -25.30 37.23 -5.57
CA GLU A 61 -25.10 38.10 -6.71
C GLU A 61 -24.61 37.30 -7.94
N TRP A 62 -23.59 36.44 -7.75
CA TRP A 62 -23.10 35.55 -8.81
C TRP A 62 -24.19 34.60 -9.31
N ASN A 63 -24.90 33.93 -8.41
CA ASN A 63 -25.93 32.95 -8.76
C ASN A 63 -27.08 33.57 -9.54
N ASN A 64 -27.46 34.82 -9.21
CA ASN A 64 -28.47 35.57 -9.93
C ASN A 64 -28.02 35.94 -11.35
N ALA A 65 -26.74 36.30 -11.50
CA ALA A 65 -26.14 36.59 -12.80
C ALA A 65 -25.87 35.36 -13.66
N ASN A 66 -25.69 34.19 -13.01
CA ASN A 66 -25.30 32.94 -13.65
C ASN A 66 -26.22 31.75 -13.25
N PRO A 67 -27.51 31.77 -13.64
CA PRO A 67 -28.51 30.80 -13.16
C PRO A 67 -28.20 29.34 -13.54
N ASN A 68 -27.42 29.13 -14.62
CA ASN A 68 -27.00 27.79 -15.09
C ASN A 68 -25.66 27.32 -14.49
N ASP A 69 -24.97 28.17 -13.75
CA ASP A 69 -23.67 27.88 -13.13
C ASP A 69 -23.61 28.36 -11.68
N LYS A 70 -24.61 27.93 -10.92
CA LYS A 70 -24.75 28.31 -9.52
C LYS A 70 -23.67 27.72 -8.62
N ILE A 71 -23.21 28.54 -7.69
CA ILE A 71 -22.34 28.13 -6.59
C ILE A 71 -23.19 27.80 -5.38
N ARG A 72 -22.97 26.65 -4.76
CA ARG A 72 -23.58 26.26 -3.48
C ARG A 72 -22.54 26.29 -2.36
N VAL A 73 -22.98 26.32 -1.14
CA VAL A 73 -22.12 26.48 0.05
C VAL A 73 -22.25 25.24 0.95
N ARG A 74 -21.13 24.78 1.49
CA ARG A 74 -21.08 23.89 2.65
C ARG A 74 -20.71 24.70 3.88
N GLY A 75 -21.58 24.70 4.88
CA GLY A 75 -21.32 25.33 6.17
C GLY A 75 -20.20 24.59 6.94
N HIS A 76 -19.25 25.35 7.48
CA HIS A 76 -18.11 24.80 8.21
C HIS A 76 -17.78 25.72 9.39
N VAL A 77 -17.96 25.36 10.61
CA VAL A 77 -18.38 24.13 11.27
C VAL A 77 -19.18 24.45 12.54
N LEU A 78 -20.08 23.57 13.01
CA LEU A 78 -20.83 23.82 14.24
C LEU A 78 -20.07 23.43 15.50
N VAL A 79 -19.44 22.25 15.52
CA VAL A 79 -18.72 21.70 16.68
C VAL A 79 -17.31 21.31 16.31
N TRP A 80 -16.35 21.92 16.92
CA TRP A 80 -14.93 21.63 16.73
C TRP A 80 -14.15 21.84 18.05
N HIS A 81 -13.12 21.04 18.32
CA HIS A 81 -12.25 21.19 19.47
C HIS A 81 -11.38 22.46 19.41
N SER A 82 -11.13 22.96 18.19
CA SER A 82 -10.40 24.19 17.90
C SER A 82 -11.37 25.29 17.51
N GLN A 83 -10.95 26.54 17.55
CA GLN A 83 -11.71 27.73 17.16
C GLN A 83 -13.12 27.79 17.77
N THR A 84 -13.28 27.30 19.01
CA THR A 84 -14.43 27.54 19.89
C THR A 84 -13.88 28.21 21.14
N PRO A 85 -14.30 29.44 21.48
CA PRO A 85 -13.73 30.16 22.62
C PRO A 85 -13.90 29.42 23.93
N GLU A 86 -12.85 29.41 24.77
CA GLU A 86 -12.85 28.66 26.03
C GLU A 86 -13.97 29.11 26.99
N TRP A 87 -14.26 30.40 27.07
CA TRP A 87 -15.32 30.93 27.92
C TRP A 87 -16.70 30.33 27.62
N PHE A 88 -16.97 29.84 26.40
CA PHE A 88 -18.22 29.21 26.04
C PHE A 88 -18.56 27.97 26.89
N PHE A 89 -17.53 27.34 27.43
CA PHE A 89 -17.67 26.13 28.25
C PHE A 89 -17.75 26.40 29.73
N HIS A 90 -17.52 27.63 30.18
CA HIS A 90 -17.50 28.00 31.60
C HIS A 90 -18.83 28.59 32.08
N GLU A 91 -19.11 28.49 33.40
CA GLU A 91 -20.25 29.14 34.00
C GLU A 91 -20.21 30.65 33.74
N ASP A 92 -21.40 31.22 33.40
CA ASP A 92 -21.56 32.62 33.07
C ASP A 92 -20.61 33.17 31.99
N TYR A 93 -20.05 32.30 31.12
CA TYR A 93 -19.10 32.65 30.07
C TYR A 93 -17.81 33.29 30.55
N ASP A 94 -17.36 32.90 31.76
CA ASP A 94 -16.19 33.46 32.43
C ASP A 94 -15.17 32.34 32.71
N VAL A 95 -13.98 32.37 32.08
CA VAL A 95 -12.93 31.34 32.26
C VAL A 95 -12.38 31.27 33.69
N ALA A 96 -12.63 32.28 34.53
CA ALA A 96 -12.28 32.24 35.95
C ALA A 96 -13.23 31.34 36.77
N LYS A 97 -14.37 30.96 36.19
CA LYS A 97 -15.37 30.08 36.84
C LYS A 97 -15.18 28.62 36.43
N PRO A 98 -15.79 27.67 37.13
CA PRO A 98 -15.81 26.27 36.72
C PRO A 98 -16.39 26.06 35.33
N TYR A 99 -16.13 24.87 34.74
CA TYR A 99 -16.88 24.44 33.56
C TYR A 99 -18.36 24.30 33.89
N ALA A 100 -19.20 24.73 32.97
CA ALA A 100 -20.65 24.52 33.05
C ALA A 100 -20.97 23.01 33.09
N ASP A 101 -22.05 22.66 33.76
CA ASP A 101 -22.51 21.28 33.76
C ASP A 101 -23.03 20.79 32.38
N LYS A 102 -23.21 19.49 32.25
CA LYS A 102 -23.66 18.89 30.98
C LYS A 102 -25.06 19.37 30.55
N GLU A 103 -25.97 19.60 31.49
CA GLU A 103 -27.30 20.05 31.12
C GLU A 103 -27.26 21.46 30.55
N THR A 104 -26.51 22.33 31.19
CA THR A 104 -26.25 23.71 30.70
C THR A 104 -25.56 23.67 29.32
N MET A 105 -24.54 22.84 29.15
CA MET A 105 -23.85 22.74 27.87
C MET A 105 -24.70 22.12 26.76
N ASN A 106 -25.56 21.14 27.07
CA ASN A 106 -26.52 20.63 26.10
C ASN A 106 -27.48 21.70 25.62
N ARG A 107 -27.94 22.57 26.51
CA ARG A 107 -28.81 23.70 26.15
C ARG A 107 -28.05 24.79 25.35
N ARG A 108 -26.80 25.09 25.69
CA ARG A 108 -25.94 26.01 24.93
C ARG A 108 -25.66 25.47 23.53
N LEU A 109 -25.32 24.19 23.39
CA LEU A 109 -25.08 23.53 22.13
C LEU A 109 -26.35 23.53 21.26
N GLU A 110 -27.48 23.21 21.82
CA GLU A 110 -28.76 23.23 21.10
C GLU A 110 -29.12 24.65 20.64
N TRP A 111 -28.96 25.64 21.53
CA TRP A 111 -29.18 27.06 21.20
C TRP A 111 -28.25 27.53 20.10
N PHE A 112 -26.97 27.22 20.15
CA PHE A 112 -26.00 27.61 19.14
C PHE A 112 -26.36 27.04 17.77
N ILE A 113 -26.63 25.74 17.69
CA ILE A 113 -27.02 25.08 16.43
C ILE A 113 -28.35 25.64 15.92
N PHE A 114 -29.32 25.83 16.80
CA PHE A 114 -30.61 26.46 16.48
C PHE A 114 -30.40 27.86 15.89
N SER A 115 -29.59 28.69 16.56
CA SER A 115 -29.38 30.08 16.15
C SER A 115 -28.71 30.19 14.80
N VAL A 116 -27.75 29.31 14.48
CA VAL A 116 -27.12 29.25 13.16
C VAL A 116 -28.14 28.87 12.09
N PHE A 117 -28.91 27.80 12.32
CA PHE A 117 -29.87 27.35 11.32
C PHE A 117 -31.12 28.26 11.20
N ASP A 118 -31.57 28.88 12.31
CA ASP A 118 -32.67 29.86 12.27
C ASP A 118 -32.26 31.12 11.52
N HIS A 119 -31.01 31.56 11.63
CA HIS A 119 -30.49 32.69 10.85
C HIS A 119 -30.55 32.43 9.33
N TYR A 120 -30.19 31.26 8.86
CA TYR A 120 -30.15 30.95 7.43
C TYR A 120 -31.47 30.37 6.89
N PHE A 121 -32.18 29.59 7.67
CA PHE A 121 -33.35 28.84 7.23
C PHE A 121 -34.65 29.20 7.98
N GLY A 122 -34.54 30.00 9.02
CA GLY A 122 -35.72 30.45 9.80
C GLY A 122 -36.54 31.50 9.07
N LYS A 123 -37.67 31.83 9.67
CA LYS A 123 -38.64 32.80 9.08
C LYS A 123 -38.07 34.17 8.80
N ALA A 124 -37.08 34.62 9.59
CA ALA A 124 -36.43 35.89 9.43
C ALA A 124 -35.58 35.97 8.17
N ALA A 125 -35.03 34.86 7.71
CA ALA A 125 -34.25 34.75 6.46
C ALA A 125 -35.13 34.97 5.22
N ASN A 126 -36.45 34.76 5.34
CA ASN A 126 -37.46 35.01 4.28
C ASN A 126 -37.05 34.36 2.94
N GLY A 127 -36.46 33.14 2.99
CA GLY A 127 -36.05 32.39 1.82
C GLY A 127 -34.80 32.93 1.10
N LYS A 128 -34.12 33.95 1.65
CA LYS A 128 -32.91 34.56 1.05
C LYS A 128 -31.85 33.50 0.67
N TYR A 129 -31.69 32.47 1.46
CA TYR A 129 -30.65 31.45 1.32
C TYR A 129 -31.15 30.09 0.82
N ASP A 130 -32.43 30.03 0.35
CA ASP A 130 -33.04 28.79 -0.12
C ASP A 130 -32.22 28.14 -1.25
N GLY A 131 -31.84 26.87 -1.08
CA GLY A 131 -31.07 26.11 -2.03
C GLY A 131 -29.58 26.55 -2.16
N LEU A 132 -29.13 27.51 -1.35
CA LEU A 132 -27.74 27.96 -1.34
C LEU A 132 -26.83 26.95 -0.61
N PHE A 133 -27.25 26.53 0.59
CA PHE A 133 -26.51 25.54 1.34
C PHE A 133 -26.91 24.13 0.88
N TYR A 134 -25.91 23.29 0.53
CA TYR A 134 -26.13 21.89 0.19
C TYR A 134 -25.77 20.94 1.33
N GLY A 135 -25.00 21.39 2.31
CA GLY A 135 -24.55 20.58 3.43
C GLY A 135 -23.90 21.43 4.52
N TRP A 136 -23.71 20.79 5.68
CA TRP A 136 -23.07 21.40 6.83
C TRP A 136 -22.21 20.41 7.61
N ASP A 137 -20.98 20.80 7.95
CA ASP A 137 -20.12 20.05 8.87
C ASP A 137 -20.65 20.24 10.29
N VAL A 138 -21.28 19.23 10.82
CA VAL A 138 -21.86 19.27 12.17
C VAL A 138 -20.77 19.13 13.22
N VAL A 139 -19.88 18.15 13.03
CA VAL A 139 -18.73 17.89 13.92
C VAL A 139 -17.48 17.73 13.08
N ASN A 140 -16.42 18.38 13.50
CA ASN A 140 -15.11 18.35 12.87
C ASN A 140 -14.08 17.71 13.80
N GLU A 141 -13.26 16.79 13.26
CA GLU A 141 -12.02 16.27 13.87
C GLU A 141 -12.21 15.67 15.28
N ALA A 142 -13.21 14.87 15.50
CA ALA A 142 -13.48 14.26 16.79
C ALA A 142 -12.78 12.91 17.01
N VAL A 143 -12.08 12.38 16.00
CA VAL A 143 -11.34 11.11 16.08
C VAL A 143 -9.85 11.38 16.00
N ASN A 144 -9.09 10.90 16.98
CA ASN A 144 -7.64 11.00 17.00
C ASN A 144 -7.00 9.62 17.05
N GLY A 145 -6.23 9.27 16.02
CA GLY A 145 -5.43 8.05 15.96
C GLY A 145 -6.15 6.80 16.49
N ASN A 146 -5.66 6.27 17.57
CA ASN A 146 -6.17 5.05 18.21
C ASN A 146 -7.34 5.29 19.18
N THR A 147 -7.73 6.51 19.44
CA THR A 147 -8.53 6.83 20.62
C THR A 147 -10.04 6.60 20.49
N TYR A 148 -10.55 6.50 19.24
CA TYR A 148 -11.95 6.06 19.03
C TYR A 148 -12.06 4.55 18.79
N ARG A 149 -11.08 3.81 19.29
CA ARG A 149 -11.18 2.35 19.35
C ARG A 149 -11.91 1.96 20.61
N ASP A 150 -12.91 1.17 20.46
CA ASP A 150 -13.64 0.57 21.56
C ASP A 150 -14.38 1.54 22.47
N ASP A 151 -15.00 0.95 23.46
CA ASP A 151 -15.62 1.55 24.62
C ASP A 151 -14.61 2.32 25.53
N LYS A 152 -13.37 2.44 25.12
CA LYS A 152 -12.30 3.22 25.74
C LYS A 152 -12.07 4.55 25.04
N VAL A 153 -13.11 5.13 24.51
CA VAL A 153 -13.02 6.52 24.19
C VAL A 153 -12.68 7.23 25.49
N ILE A 154 -11.42 7.53 25.60
CA ILE A 154 -10.85 8.37 26.64
C ILE A 154 -11.76 8.43 27.86
N SER A 155 -11.84 7.30 28.52
CA SER A 155 -12.63 7.16 29.74
C SER A 155 -11.91 7.79 30.92
N ASP A 156 -10.66 8.20 30.74
CA ASP A 156 -9.84 8.71 31.81
C ASP A 156 -9.82 10.25 31.80
N ALA A 157 -10.65 10.81 32.67
CA ALA A 157 -10.63 12.24 32.96
C ALA A 157 -9.30 12.74 33.52
N SER A 158 -8.39 11.82 33.89
CA SER A 158 -7.04 12.11 34.36
C SER A 158 -6.00 12.08 33.27
N ASP A 159 -6.34 11.75 32.01
CA ASP A 159 -5.42 11.83 30.89
C ASP A 159 -5.04 13.31 30.66
N THR A 160 -3.88 13.66 31.20
CA THR A 160 -3.26 14.98 31.06
C THR A 160 -2.30 15.03 29.88
N SER A 161 -2.30 14.03 28.99
CA SER A 161 -1.44 14.05 27.83
C SER A 161 -1.76 15.27 26.97
N THR A 162 -0.79 16.14 26.80
CA THR A 162 -0.91 17.39 26.05
C THR A 162 -0.78 17.20 24.53
N SER A 163 -0.55 15.99 24.10
CA SER A 163 -0.34 15.69 22.67
C SER A 163 -1.62 15.53 21.87
N ASP A 164 -2.75 15.37 22.54
CA ASP A 164 -4.04 15.19 21.89
C ASP A 164 -4.97 16.37 22.19
N THR A 165 -5.15 17.23 21.21
CA THR A 165 -6.02 18.42 21.28
C THR A 165 -7.50 18.14 21.07
N ARG A 166 -7.88 16.94 20.68
CA ARG A 166 -9.27 16.59 20.32
C ARG A 166 -9.99 15.87 21.41
N HIS A 167 -9.22 15.13 22.18
CA HIS A 167 -9.71 14.31 23.27
C HIS A 167 -8.88 14.61 24.52
N GLY A 168 -9.31 14.10 25.64
CA GLY A 168 -8.63 14.30 26.91
C GLY A 168 -8.67 15.75 27.38
N SER A 169 -7.60 16.17 28.05
CA SER A 169 -7.58 17.46 28.74
C SER A 169 -7.64 18.69 27.83
N ASN A 170 -7.34 18.56 26.55
CA ASN A 170 -7.25 19.70 25.63
C ASN A 170 -8.56 20.03 24.89
N SER A 171 -9.47 19.07 24.73
CA SER A 171 -10.79 19.32 24.18
C SER A 171 -11.73 19.86 25.25
N MET A 172 -12.21 21.10 25.11
CA MET A 172 -13.19 21.69 26.04
C MET A 172 -14.49 20.90 26.05
N TRP A 173 -14.92 20.38 24.92
CA TRP A 173 -16.07 19.48 24.82
C TRP A 173 -15.87 18.25 25.73
N TRP A 174 -14.69 17.61 25.61
CA TRP A 174 -14.38 16.46 26.45
C TRP A 174 -14.30 16.81 27.94
N ARG A 175 -13.72 17.98 28.28
CA ARG A 175 -13.60 18.43 29.68
C ARG A 175 -14.96 18.53 30.36
N VAL A 176 -15.98 18.96 29.62
CA VAL A 176 -17.35 19.03 30.15
C VAL A 176 -18.02 17.67 30.14
N TYR A 177 -18.05 17.01 28.99
CA TYR A 177 -18.90 15.84 28.77
C TYR A 177 -18.31 14.54 29.32
N LYS A 178 -16.99 14.39 29.39
CA LYS A 178 -16.29 13.14 29.74
C LYS A 178 -16.78 11.91 28.92
N SER A 179 -17.30 12.16 27.75
CA SER A 179 -17.87 11.16 26.82
C SER A 179 -18.09 11.77 25.43
N ASN A 180 -18.45 10.94 24.44
CA ASN A 180 -18.83 11.38 23.09
C ASN A 180 -20.27 11.89 22.97
N GLU A 181 -20.95 12.10 24.09
CA GLU A 181 -22.35 12.53 24.13
C GLU A 181 -22.58 13.81 23.34
N PHE A 182 -21.65 14.77 23.39
CA PHE A 182 -21.74 16.03 22.65
C PHE A 182 -21.82 15.82 21.12
N ILE A 183 -21.17 14.79 20.58
CA ILE A 183 -21.21 14.45 19.14
C ILE A 183 -22.62 14.00 18.76
N ILE A 184 -23.18 13.07 19.52
CA ILE A 184 -24.55 12.56 19.31
C ILE A 184 -25.56 13.71 19.43
N ASN A 185 -25.41 14.55 20.45
CA ASN A 185 -26.30 15.71 20.67
C ASN A 185 -26.18 16.73 19.54
N ALA A 186 -24.96 17.02 19.04
CA ALA A 186 -24.78 17.92 17.91
C ALA A 186 -25.54 17.43 16.67
N PHE A 187 -25.41 16.15 16.29
CA PHE A 187 -26.14 15.59 15.16
C PHE A 187 -27.65 15.52 15.40
N LYS A 188 -28.06 15.29 16.63
CA LYS A 188 -29.50 15.33 17.02
C LYS A 188 -30.09 16.72 16.86
N TYR A 189 -29.39 17.75 17.35
CA TYR A 189 -29.84 19.13 17.22
C TYR A 189 -29.74 19.61 15.77
N ALA A 190 -28.67 19.27 15.04
CA ALA A 190 -28.57 19.58 13.63
C ALA A 190 -29.73 18.95 12.83
N ASN A 191 -30.05 17.69 13.07
CA ASN A 191 -31.19 17.02 12.41
C ASN A 191 -32.54 17.67 12.77
N LYS A 192 -32.67 18.20 13.97
CA LYS A 192 -33.91 18.89 14.43
C LYS A 192 -34.14 20.20 13.72
N TYR A 193 -33.11 20.94 13.37
CA TYR A 193 -33.20 22.32 12.89
C TYR A 193 -32.77 22.53 11.44
N ALA A 194 -31.96 21.65 10.88
CA ALA A 194 -31.58 21.74 9.48
C ALA A 194 -32.72 21.33 8.55
N PRO A 195 -32.87 21.98 7.38
CA PRO A 195 -33.74 21.49 6.31
C PRO A 195 -33.34 20.07 5.87
N ASN A 196 -34.27 19.28 5.37
CA ASN A 196 -34.00 17.91 4.94
C ASN A 196 -33.09 17.80 3.71
N ASP A 197 -33.01 18.86 2.90
CA ASP A 197 -32.17 18.95 1.71
C ASP A 197 -30.77 19.50 1.99
N VAL A 198 -30.48 19.90 3.23
CA VAL A 198 -29.15 20.24 3.72
C VAL A 198 -28.51 19.00 4.34
N GLU A 199 -27.48 18.47 3.72
CA GLU A 199 -26.78 17.26 4.18
C GLU A 199 -25.95 17.52 5.44
N LEU A 200 -25.94 16.60 6.38
CA LEU A 200 -25.19 16.68 7.63
C LEU A 200 -23.92 15.83 7.56
N TYR A 201 -22.78 16.47 7.70
CA TYR A 201 -21.46 15.86 7.57
C TYR A 201 -20.76 15.67 8.92
N TYR A 202 -20.05 14.56 9.05
CA TYR A 202 -18.88 14.46 9.90
C TYR A 202 -17.64 14.69 9.04
N ASN A 203 -16.70 15.55 9.47
CA ASN A 203 -15.51 15.93 8.69
C ASN A 203 -14.24 15.68 9.50
N ASP A 204 -13.20 15.05 8.89
CA ASP A 204 -11.94 14.77 9.61
C ASP A 204 -10.75 14.61 8.66
N PHE A 205 -9.51 14.76 9.20
CA PHE A 205 -8.26 14.58 8.48
C PHE A 205 -7.51 13.30 8.90
N GLY A 206 -6.39 13.00 8.19
CA GLY A 206 -5.60 11.79 8.44
C GLY A 206 -6.39 10.51 8.24
N GLU A 207 -7.44 10.60 7.49
CA GLU A 207 -8.49 9.60 7.25
C GLU A 207 -7.97 8.41 6.43
N THR A 208 -6.78 8.50 5.84
CA THR A 208 -6.13 7.37 5.16
C THR A 208 -5.42 6.41 6.11
N ASP A 209 -5.22 6.76 7.37
CA ASP A 209 -4.72 5.83 8.38
C ASP A 209 -5.76 4.75 8.69
N ASN A 210 -5.35 3.48 8.68
CA ASN A 210 -6.27 2.34 8.87
C ASN A 210 -6.91 2.34 10.26
N THR A 211 -6.17 2.72 11.27
CA THR A 211 -6.63 2.76 12.65
C THR A 211 -7.65 3.87 12.86
N LYS A 212 -7.33 5.06 12.34
CA LYS A 212 -8.24 6.20 12.38
C LYS A 212 -9.48 5.93 11.54
N CYS A 213 -9.34 5.23 10.40
CA CYS A 213 -10.48 4.79 9.59
C CYS A 213 -11.46 3.92 10.40
N GLU A 214 -10.99 2.97 11.21
CA GLU A 214 -11.86 2.16 12.06
C GLU A 214 -12.59 3.03 13.09
N GLY A 215 -11.93 4.02 13.66
CA GLY A 215 -12.51 4.98 14.57
C GLY A 215 -13.61 5.85 13.92
N ILE A 216 -13.32 6.41 12.74
CA ILE A 216 -14.26 7.22 11.99
C ILE A 216 -15.50 6.40 11.59
N VAL A 217 -15.32 5.19 11.07
CA VAL A 217 -16.42 4.29 10.72
C VAL A 217 -17.26 3.96 11.96
N LYS A 218 -16.63 3.77 13.11
CA LYS A 218 -17.35 3.56 14.37
C LYS A 218 -18.18 4.78 14.76
N LEU A 219 -17.61 5.98 14.71
CA LEU A 219 -18.34 7.22 15.00
C LEU A 219 -19.56 7.37 14.08
N ILE A 220 -19.38 7.19 12.77
CA ILE A 220 -20.48 7.27 11.80
C ILE A 220 -21.60 6.29 12.16
N ASN A 221 -21.28 5.05 12.50
CA ASN A 221 -22.26 4.05 12.86
C ASN A 221 -22.95 4.36 14.21
N ASP A 222 -22.23 4.88 15.19
CA ASP A 222 -22.79 5.27 16.49
C ASP A 222 -23.77 6.44 16.32
N VAL A 223 -23.41 7.46 15.52
CA VAL A 223 -24.32 8.58 15.20
C VAL A 223 -25.56 8.06 14.45
N LYS A 224 -25.40 7.28 13.39
CA LYS A 224 -26.54 6.77 12.60
C LYS A 224 -27.46 5.83 13.36
N SER A 225 -26.99 5.22 14.43
CA SER A 225 -27.78 4.30 15.27
C SER A 225 -28.43 4.98 16.46
N ALA A 226 -28.08 6.21 16.75
CA ALA A 226 -28.70 6.97 17.84
C ALA A 226 -30.09 7.53 17.44
N ASP A 227 -30.99 7.58 18.39
CA ASP A 227 -32.36 8.09 18.13
C ASP A 227 -32.34 9.61 17.87
N GLY A 228 -33.01 10.02 16.81
CA GLY A 228 -33.21 11.43 16.45
C GLY A 228 -32.03 12.08 15.74
N THR A 229 -30.98 11.34 15.39
CA THR A 229 -29.83 11.81 14.63
C THR A 229 -29.99 11.54 13.13
N ARG A 230 -29.27 12.32 12.32
CA ARG A 230 -29.05 12.10 10.89
C ARG A 230 -27.58 12.40 10.57
N LEU A 231 -26.94 11.55 9.80
CA LEU A 231 -25.63 11.76 9.21
C LEU A 231 -25.69 11.27 7.76
N ASP A 232 -25.53 12.20 6.81
CA ASP A 232 -25.74 11.95 5.39
C ASP A 232 -24.43 11.69 4.65
N ALA A 233 -23.32 12.24 5.12
CA ALA A 233 -22.03 12.11 4.45
C ALA A 233 -20.84 12.18 5.41
N PHE A 234 -19.71 11.66 4.95
CA PHE A 234 -18.41 11.86 5.56
C PHE A 234 -17.54 12.76 4.69
N GLY A 235 -16.98 13.81 5.29
CA GLY A 235 -16.00 14.71 4.69
C GLY A 235 -14.59 14.21 4.98
N MET A 236 -13.88 13.84 3.93
CA MET A 236 -12.44 13.57 3.97
C MET A 236 -11.73 14.90 3.75
N GLN A 237 -11.04 15.46 4.76
CA GLN A 237 -10.33 16.74 4.59
C GLN A 237 -9.30 16.64 3.47
N ALA A 238 -8.64 15.50 3.34
CA ALA A 238 -7.68 15.24 2.26
C ALA A 238 -6.44 16.16 2.30
N HIS A 239 -5.94 16.45 3.51
CA HIS A 239 -4.65 17.08 3.70
C HIS A 239 -3.54 16.05 3.57
N TYR A 240 -3.04 15.86 2.35
CA TYR A 240 -2.07 14.81 2.05
C TYR A 240 -0.63 15.33 1.98
N ASN A 241 0.33 14.41 1.87
CA ASN A 241 1.74 14.68 1.66
C ASN A 241 2.20 13.96 0.39
N VAL A 242 2.95 14.64 -0.46
CA VAL A 242 3.47 14.07 -1.72
C VAL A 242 4.25 12.77 -1.47
N ASP A 243 5.09 12.72 -0.42
CA ASP A 243 5.92 11.53 -0.13
C ASP A 243 5.12 10.34 0.41
N GLY A 244 4.00 10.59 1.10
CA GLY A 244 3.23 9.57 1.80
C GLY A 244 1.90 9.18 1.13
N PHE A 245 1.52 9.82 0.04
CA PHE A 245 0.23 9.58 -0.58
C PHE A 245 0.19 8.25 -1.34
N SER A 246 -0.80 7.43 -1.01
CA SER A 246 -1.12 6.18 -1.70
C SER A 246 -2.55 6.20 -2.22
N ALA A 247 -2.72 6.21 -3.54
CA ALA A 247 -4.04 6.14 -4.18
C ALA A 247 -4.78 4.82 -3.88
N ALA A 248 -4.06 3.73 -3.70
CA ALA A 248 -4.63 2.43 -3.33
C ALA A 248 -5.17 2.46 -1.89
N GLN A 249 -4.42 3.04 -0.96
CA GLN A 249 -4.85 3.22 0.43
C GLN A 249 -6.04 4.16 0.51
N PHE A 250 -5.98 5.32 -0.15
CA PHE A 250 -7.12 6.23 -0.28
C PHE A 250 -8.37 5.51 -0.78
N LYS A 251 -8.27 4.77 -1.87
CA LYS A 251 -9.39 4.01 -2.44
C LYS A 251 -9.97 2.99 -1.46
N SER A 252 -9.12 2.29 -0.72
CA SER A 252 -9.53 1.31 0.29
C SER A 252 -10.37 1.93 1.40
N VAL A 253 -9.90 3.04 1.99
CA VAL A 253 -10.61 3.70 3.11
C VAL A 253 -11.84 4.47 2.63
N ALA A 254 -11.77 5.19 1.51
CA ALA A 254 -12.90 5.93 0.94
C ALA A 254 -14.09 5.01 0.63
N LYS A 255 -13.82 3.77 0.19
CA LYS A 255 -14.84 2.75 -0.01
C LYS A 255 -15.53 2.35 1.30
N LYS A 256 -14.78 2.19 2.40
CA LYS A 256 -15.33 1.90 3.74
C LYS A 256 -16.20 3.05 4.24
N TYR A 257 -15.75 4.29 4.04
CA TYR A 257 -16.53 5.47 4.42
C TYR A 257 -17.82 5.60 3.62
N ALA A 258 -17.75 5.43 2.30
CA ALA A 258 -18.96 5.44 1.46
C ALA A 258 -19.97 4.36 1.86
N GLN A 259 -19.50 3.20 2.32
CA GLN A 259 -20.37 2.14 2.83
C GLN A 259 -21.00 2.50 4.20
N ALA A 260 -20.27 3.14 5.08
CA ALA A 260 -20.74 3.51 6.40
C ALA A 260 -21.66 4.75 6.37
N ALA A 261 -21.19 5.83 5.75
CA ALA A 261 -21.90 7.10 5.68
C ALA A 261 -23.01 7.10 4.60
N GLY A 262 -22.81 6.37 3.49
CA GLY A 262 -23.66 6.43 2.30
C GLY A 262 -23.14 7.40 1.23
N LYS A 263 -22.31 8.36 1.62
CA LYS A 263 -21.70 9.37 0.76
C LYS A 263 -20.36 9.82 1.35
N VAL A 264 -19.39 10.13 0.49
CA VAL A 264 -18.14 10.80 0.85
C VAL A 264 -17.89 11.99 -0.05
N GLN A 265 -17.17 12.98 0.47
CA GLN A 265 -16.67 14.13 -0.27
C GLN A 265 -15.24 14.43 0.19
N LEU A 266 -14.35 14.79 -0.73
CA LEU A 266 -13.09 15.42 -0.37
C LEU A 266 -13.37 16.90 -0.11
N THR A 267 -13.11 17.35 1.11
CA THR A 267 -13.65 18.61 1.60
C THR A 267 -12.63 19.75 1.67
N GLU A 268 -11.34 19.43 1.74
CA GLU A 268 -10.27 20.40 2.03
C GLU A 268 -8.95 20.03 1.34
N LEU A 269 -9.04 19.49 0.12
CA LEU A 269 -7.88 18.91 -0.57
C LEU A 269 -6.75 19.92 -0.72
N ASP A 270 -5.60 19.54 -0.18
CA ASP A 270 -4.30 20.12 -0.49
C ASP A 270 -3.19 19.07 -0.36
N PHE A 271 -2.02 19.34 -0.95
CA PHE A 271 -0.85 18.49 -0.83
C PHE A 271 0.33 19.29 -0.25
N LYS A 272 0.87 18.84 0.86
CA LYS A 272 2.17 19.28 1.35
C LYS A 272 3.25 18.82 0.37
N ALA A 273 4.21 19.67 0.12
CA ALA A 273 5.36 19.32 -0.70
C ALA A 273 6.20 18.21 -0.07
N SER A 274 7.02 17.54 -0.91
CA SER A 274 7.92 16.48 -0.45
C SER A 274 8.96 17.00 0.55
N SER A 275 9.48 16.10 1.39
CA SER A 275 10.52 16.42 2.40
C SER A 275 11.83 16.97 1.79
N THR A 276 12.06 16.71 0.51
CA THR A 276 13.24 17.19 -0.23
C THR A 276 13.02 18.51 -0.96
N TYR A 277 11.80 19.06 -0.95
CA TYR A 277 11.50 20.34 -1.59
C TYR A 277 12.06 21.51 -0.77
N ASP A 278 12.96 22.27 -1.36
CA ASP A 278 13.64 23.41 -0.71
C ASP A 278 13.05 24.78 -1.03
N GLY A 279 11.99 24.84 -1.85
CA GLY A 279 11.31 26.08 -2.26
C GLY A 279 12.02 26.86 -3.36
N THR A 280 13.18 26.39 -3.85
CA THR A 280 13.95 27.08 -4.90
C THR A 280 13.32 26.88 -6.27
N ALA A 281 13.70 27.75 -7.22
CA ALA A 281 13.27 27.59 -8.61
C ALA A 281 13.81 26.29 -9.23
N ALA A 282 14.96 25.82 -8.79
CA ALA A 282 15.60 24.60 -9.29
C ALA A 282 14.80 23.34 -8.97
N THR A 283 14.25 23.24 -7.76
CA THR A 283 13.46 22.07 -7.32
C THR A 283 11.97 22.18 -7.64
N ARG A 284 11.48 23.35 -7.97
CA ARG A 284 10.04 23.65 -8.11
C ARG A 284 9.36 22.87 -9.23
N GLU A 285 9.98 22.73 -10.40
CA GLU A 285 9.39 22.03 -11.54
C GLU A 285 9.23 20.53 -11.25
N SER A 286 10.23 19.94 -10.65
CA SER A 286 10.19 18.53 -10.21
C SER A 286 9.09 18.32 -9.17
N GLU A 287 9.00 19.20 -8.18
CA GLU A 287 7.98 19.12 -7.14
C GLU A 287 6.56 19.32 -7.70
N TYR A 288 6.36 20.26 -8.61
CA TYR A 288 5.09 20.45 -9.31
C TYR A 288 4.67 19.22 -10.10
N THR A 289 5.62 18.54 -10.71
CA THR A 289 5.37 17.27 -11.44
C THR A 289 4.96 16.18 -10.48
N LYS A 290 5.71 15.93 -9.40
CA LYS A 290 5.34 14.94 -8.36
C LYS A 290 3.93 15.19 -7.82
N MET A 291 3.65 16.43 -7.45
CA MET A 291 2.35 16.84 -6.94
C MET A 291 1.23 16.60 -7.96
N ALA A 292 1.46 16.94 -9.23
CA ALA A 292 0.49 16.69 -10.30
C ALA A 292 0.14 15.21 -10.45
N TYR A 293 1.11 14.32 -10.28
CA TYR A 293 0.84 12.88 -10.30
C TYR A 293 0.12 12.39 -9.05
N CYS A 294 0.35 12.98 -7.88
CA CYS A 294 -0.48 12.71 -6.70
C CYS A 294 -1.96 13.07 -6.97
N HIS A 295 -2.21 14.24 -7.53
CA HIS A 295 -3.55 14.67 -7.94
C HIS A 295 -4.16 13.77 -9.02
N LYS A 296 -3.38 13.39 -10.05
CA LYS A 296 -3.81 12.47 -11.11
C LYS A 296 -4.23 11.12 -10.54
N ASN A 297 -3.37 10.51 -9.73
CA ASN A 297 -3.61 9.19 -9.12
C ASN A 297 -4.81 9.23 -8.16
N LEU A 298 -4.99 10.31 -7.41
CA LEU A 298 -6.17 10.55 -6.59
C LEU A 298 -7.44 10.61 -7.44
N TYR A 299 -7.42 11.38 -8.52
CA TYR A 299 -8.58 11.53 -9.41
C TYR A 299 -8.94 10.22 -10.11
N GLU A 300 -7.95 9.45 -10.54
CA GLU A 300 -8.17 8.11 -11.11
C GLU A 300 -8.75 7.14 -10.09
N ALA A 301 -8.29 7.19 -8.84
CA ALA A 301 -8.86 6.39 -7.76
C ALA A 301 -10.33 6.76 -7.48
N ILE A 302 -10.66 8.05 -7.53
CA ILE A 302 -12.05 8.53 -7.39
C ILE A 302 -12.92 8.05 -8.55
N LYS A 303 -12.44 8.13 -9.79
CA LYS A 303 -13.18 7.59 -10.96
C LYS A 303 -13.45 6.10 -10.79
N ALA A 304 -12.43 5.33 -10.41
CA ALA A 304 -12.56 3.90 -10.17
C ALA A 304 -13.54 3.57 -9.02
N LEU A 305 -13.55 4.36 -7.94
CA LEU A 305 -14.53 4.23 -6.86
C LEU A 305 -15.97 4.44 -7.34
N LYS A 306 -16.18 5.46 -8.18
CA LYS A 306 -17.52 5.73 -8.76
C LYS A 306 -17.97 4.60 -9.68
N GLU A 307 -17.08 4.05 -10.50
CA GLU A 307 -17.36 2.88 -11.33
C GLU A 307 -17.71 1.63 -10.49
N GLU A 308 -17.12 1.50 -9.30
CA GLU A 308 -17.46 0.45 -8.34
C GLU A 308 -18.74 0.73 -7.54
N GLY A 309 -19.45 1.84 -7.83
CA GLY A 309 -20.70 2.21 -7.20
C GLY A 309 -20.56 2.95 -5.88
N ALA A 310 -19.37 3.40 -5.49
CA ALA A 310 -19.18 4.24 -4.32
C ALA A 310 -19.65 5.68 -4.60
N ASN A 311 -20.42 6.25 -3.68
CA ASN A 311 -20.93 7.60 -3.81
C ASN A 311 -19.87 8.63 -3.34
N VAL A 312 -18.99 9.02 -4.25
CA VAL A 312 -18.05 10.13 -4.06
C VAL A 312 -18.63 11.37 -4.73
N SER A 313 -19.07 12.34 -3.95
CA SER A 313 -19.91 13.46 -4.43
C SER A 313 -19.11 14.61 -5.02
N GLY A 314 -17.87 14.84 -4.59
CA GLY A 314 -17.08 15.98 -5.09
C GLY A 314 -15.70 16.10 -4.46
N ILE A 315 -14.96 17.09 -4.97
CA ILE A 315 -13.65 17.51 -4.47
C ILE A 315 -13.72 19.03 -4.25
N THR A 316 -13.39 19.47 -3.04
CA THR A 316 -13.15 20.88 -2.71
C THR A 316 -11.66 21.05 -2.42
N VAL A 317 -11.00 21.95 -3.14
CA VAL A 317 -9.61 22.31 -2.90
C VAL A 317 -9.57 23.37 -1.81
N TRP A 318 -8.65 23.24 -0.82
CA TRP A 318 -8.62 24.12 0.36
C TRP A 318 -7.84 25.42 0.10
N GLY A 319 -8.32 26.18 -0.84
CA GLY A 319 -7.79 27.47 -1.27
C GLY A 319 -7.79 27.61 -2.78
N VAL A 320 -7.58 28.86 -3.26
CA VAL A 320 -7.54 29.16 -4.69
C VAL A 320 -6.10 29.31 -5.18
N ILE A 321 -5.30 30.16 -4.53
CA ILE A 321 -3.92 30.46 -4.89
C ILE A 321 -2.97 30.23 -3.72
N GLU A 322 -1.74 29.81 -4.01
CA GLU A 322 -0.73 29.44 -3.00
C GLU A 322 -0.53 30.42 -1.86
N PRO A 323 -0.40 31.74 -2.06
CA PRO A 323 -0.20 32.68 -0.96
C PRO A 323 -1.31 32.68 0.09
N ASN A 324 -2.50 32.24 -0.27
CA ASN A 324 -3.67 32.21 0.61
C ASN A 324 -3.88 30.86 1.28
N SER A 325 -3.05 29.86 0.97
CA SER A 325 -3.11 28.58 1.65
C SER A 325 -2.58 28.67 3.07
N TRP A 326 -3.23 27.97 4.01
CA TRP A 326 -2.76 27.85 5.38
C TRP A 326 -1.38 27.18 5.47
N LEU A 327 -1.02 26.36 4.46
CA LEU A 327 0.28 25.66 4.38
C LEU A 327 1.40 26.57 3.85
N HIS A 328 1.10 27.67 3.16
CA HIS A 328 2.09 28.45 2.44
C HIS A 328 3.24 28.98 3.31
N SER A 329 2.94 29.39 4.54
CA SER A 329 3.92 29.90 5.51
C SER A 329 4.31 28.91 6.60
N GLN A 330 3.80 27.68 6.57
CA GLN A 330 3.98 26.71 7.65
C GLN A 330 5.03 25.66 7.29
N SER A 331 6.30 26.06 7.28
CA SER A 331 7.45 25.19 7.03
C SER A 331 7.63 24.06 8.05
N ASN A 332 7.09 24.21 9.27
CA ASN A 332 7.24 23.29 10.39
C ASN A 332 6.21 22.14 10.43
N LEU A 333 5.27 22.07 9.50
CA LEU A 333 4.24 21.01 9.47
C LEU A 333 4.69 19.72 8.74
N GLY A 334 5.98 19.56 8.51
CA GLY A 334 6.54 18.39 7.83
C GLY A 334 6.20 18.39 6.32
N GLY A 335 7.14 17.95 5.49
CA GLY A 335 7.07 18.07 4.04
C GLY A 335 7.53 19.46 3.58
N GLY A 336 8.62 19.49 2.84
CA GLY A 336 9.36 20.69 2.48
C GLY A 336 10.47 21.03 3.46
N ALA A 337 11.55 21.60 2.95
CA ALA A 337 12.67 22.07 3.74
C ALA A 337 12.26 23.21 4.68
N SER A 338 12.89 23.29 5.84
CA SER A 338 12.64 24.35 6.82
C SER A 338 12.81 25.74 6.20
N GLY A 339 11.81 26.61 6.33
CA GLY A 339 11.81 27.97 5.77
C GLY A 339 11.36 28.08 4.31
N SER A 340 10.99 26.97 3.66
CA SER A 340 10.48 26.98 2.28
C SER A 340 8.97 27.22 2.24
N ALA A 341 8.52 28.00 1.27
CA ALA A 341 7.10 28.16 0.99
C ALA A 341 6.55 26.87 0.36
N GLN A 342 5.45 26.36 0.92
CA GLN A 342 4.74 25.22 0.34
C GLN A 342 4.03 25.62 -0.97
N CYS A 343 3.73 24.63 -1.81
CA CYS A 343 3.06 24.84 -3.09
C CYS A 343 1.78 23.98 -3.25
N PRO A 344 0.84 23.99 -2.29
CA PRO A 344 -0.18 22.96 -2.11
C PRO A 344 -1.37 22.99 -3.06
N LEU A 345 -1.58 24.10 -3.79
CA LEU A 345 -2.81 24.36 -4.53
C LEU A 345 -2.64 24.24 -6.05
N LEU A 346 -3.77 24.34 -6.78
CA LEU A 346 -3.82 24.17 -8.25
C LEU A 346 -3.32 25.40 -9.02
N PHE A 347 -3.31 26.59 -8.39
CA PHE A 347 -2.89 27.84 -9.01
C PHE A 347 -1.77 28.49 -8.20
N ASP A 348 -0.82 29.11 -8.90
CA ASP A 348 0.23 29.93 -8.29
C ASP A 348 -0.29 31.29 -7.78
N GLY A 349 0.59 32.08 -7.20
CA GLY A 349 0.24 33.43 -6.70
C GLY A 349 -0.22 34.42 -7.76
N ASN A 350 -0.06 34.08 -9.04
CA ASN A 350 -0.49 34.92 -10.18
C ASN A 350 -1.72 34.35 -10.89
N TYR A 351 -2.46 33.43 -10.25
CA TYR A 351 -3.61 32.73 -10.81
C TYR A 351 -3.27 31.86 -12.03
N LYS A 352 -1.99 31.54 -12.26
CA LYS A 352 -1.57 30.64 -13.34
C LYS A 352 -1.79 29.19 -12.92
N ALA A 353 -2.42 28.41 -13.80
CA ALA A 353 -2.61 26.99 -13.58
C ALA A 353 -1.27 26.25 -13.50
N LYS A 354 -1.09 25.47 -12.44
CA LYS A 354 0.04 24.58 -12.23
C LYS A 354 -0.18 23.22 -12.89
N PRO A 355 0.83 22.38 -13.03
CA PRO A 355 0.65 21.00 -13.50
C PRO A 355 -0.47 20.23 -12.78
N ALA A 356 -0.65 20.40 -11.49
CA ALA A 356 -1.71 19.78 -10.68
C ALA A 356 -3.14 20.09 -11.19
N TYR A 357 -3.38 21.27 -11.75
CA TYR A 357 -4.65 21.62 -12.39
C TYR A 357 -4.95 20.72 -13.61
N TRP A 358 -3.92 20.45 -14.41
CA TRP A 358 -4.07 19.65 -15.62
C TRP A 358 -4.35 18.17 -15.31
N ALA A 359 -4.01 17.69 -14.11
CA ALA A 359 -4.38 16.34 -13.65
C ALA A 359 -5.90 16.08 -13.69
N TYR A 360 -6.71 17.13 -13.52
CA TYR A 360 -8.17 17.05 -13.54
C TYR A 360 -8.78 17.39 -14.90
N VAL A 361 -8.17 18.32 -15.61
CA VAL A 361 -8.77 18.89 -16.83
C VAL A 361 -8.29 18.20 -18.09
N ASP A 362 -6.99 17.92 -18.18
CA ASP A 362 -6.36 17.26 -19.32
C ASP A 362 -5.01 16.66 -18.91
N ALA A 363 -5.04 15.43 -18.44
CA ALA A 363 -3.84 14.75 -17.93
C ALA A 363 -2.77 14.47 -19.00
N THR A 364 -3.11 14.63 -20.30
CA THR A 364 -2.12 14.48 -21.39
C THR A 364 -1.13 15.63 -21.45
N LYS A 365 -1.41 16.75 -20.75
CA LYS A 365 -0.51 17.89 -20.60
C LYS A 365 0.52 17.73 -19.48
N LEU A 366 0.48 16.64 -18.74
CA LEU A 366 1.45 16.39 -17.68
C LEU A 366 2.76 15.88 -18.29
N GLN A 367 3.86 16.40 -17.78
CA GLN A 367 5.15 15.73 -17.98
C GLN A 367 5.11 14.36 -17.28
N PRO A 368 5.78 13.33 -17.80
CA PRO A 368 5.86 12.05 -17.11
C PRO A 368 6.42 12.19 -15.69
N ALA A 369 5.93 11.36 -14.78
CA ALA A 369 6.57 11.22 -13.48
C ALA A 369 8.00 10.76 -13.65
N ILE A 370 8.92 11.27 -12.83
CA ILE A 370 10.30 10.81 -12.83
C ILE A 370 10.33 9.35 -12.37
N GLN A 371 10.63 8.46 -13.29
CA GLN A 371 10.73 7.04 -13.00
C GLN A 371 12.01 6.72 -12.24
N LYS A 372 11.98 5.64 -11.47
CA LYS A 372 13.17 5.09 -10.82
C LYS A 372 13.67 3.89 -11.61
N VAL A 373 14.95 3.82 -11.83
CA VAL A 373 15.64 2.76 -12.57
C VAL A 373 16.68 2.12 -11.66
N THR A 374 16.69 0.81 -11.61
CA THR A 374 17.77 0.01 -11.00
C THR A 374 18.78 -0.35 -12.07
N ILE A 375 20.06 -0.01 -11.85
CA ILE A 375 21.14 -0.41 -12.73
C ILE A 375 21.98 -1.45 -12.00
N THR A 376 21.86 -2.72 -12.40
CA THR A 376 22.57 -3.84 -11.76
C THR A 376 24.00 -3.94 -12.24
N GLU A 377 24.95 -4.25 -11.35
CA GLU A 377 26.33 -4.52 -11.71
C GLU A 377 26.42 -5.77 -12.61
N ALA A 378 27.10 -5.62 -13.74
CA ALA A 378 27.36 -6.73 -14.66
C ALA A 378 28.49 -7.61 -14.12
N LYS A 379 28.17 -8.77 -13.59
CA LYS A 379 29.15 -9.79 -13.19
C LYS A 379 29.50 -10.66 -14.41
N ASP A 380 30.78 -10.92 -14.60
CA ASP A 380 31.32 -11.78 -15.70
C ASP A 380 30.88 -11.33 -17.12
N GLY A 381 30.58 -10.03 -17.30
CA GLY A 381 30.13 -9.48 -18.59
C GLY A 381 28.69 -9.82 -18.95
N ASN A 382 27.92 -10.38 -18.03
CA ASN A 382 26.52 -10.74 -18.24
C ASN A 382 25.62 -9.52 -18.13
N ILE A 383 24.76 -9.27 -19.13
CA ILE A 383 23.75 -8.21 -19.12
C ILE A 383 22.46 -8.81 -18.54
N ALA A 384 22.35 -8.78 -17.22
CA ALA A 384 21.18 -9.24 -16.48
C ALA A 384 20.74 -8.17 -15.48
N GLY A 385 19.50 -7.75 -15.56
CA GLY A 385 18.93 -6.69 -14.72
C GLY A 385 17.43 -6.54 -14.95
N GLU A 386 16.86 -5.51 -14.36
CA GLU A 386 15.46 -5.15 -14.57
C GLU A 386 15.24 -4.68 -16.01
N THR A 387 14.12 -5.05 -16.59
CA THR A 387 13.72 -4.65 -17.93
C THR A 387 12.73 -3.49 -17.86
N TYR A 388 12.99 -2.44 -18.61
CA TYR A 388 12.16 -1.25 -18.73
C TYR A 388 11.61 -1.13 -20.14
N THR A 389 10.46 -0.51 -20.30
CA THR A 389 9.74 -0.42 -21.59
C THR A 389 9.54 1.03 -22.05
N ILE A 390 9.66 1.24 -23.34
CA ILE A 390 9.19 2.43 -24.06
C ILE A 390 8.01 1.98 -24.91
N ASP A 391 6.83 2.55 -24.64
CA ASP A 391 5.60 2.29 -25.41
C ASP A 391 4.92 3.63 -25.73
N GLN A 392 5.24 4.16 -26.90
CA GLN A 392 4.70 5.42 -27.41
C GLN A 392 4.05 5.20 -28.79
N GLY A 393 3.16 4.23 -28.84
CA GLY A 393 2.39 3.91 -30.04
C GLY A 393 3.25 3.30 -31.14
N ALA A 394 3.75 4.15 -32.04
CA ALA A 394 4.60 3.70 -33.16
C ALA A 394 5.99 3.23 -32.72
N VAL A 395 6.50 3.73 -31.59
CA VAL A 395 7.80 3.36 -31.04
C VAL A 395 7.61 2.43 -29.85
N GLN A 396 8.04 1.17 -29.97
CA GLN A 396 8.03 0.18 -28.92
C GLN A 396 9.40 -0.43 -28.74
N ALA A 397 9.92 -0.35 -27.49
CA ALA A 397 11.21 -0.92 -27.15
C ALA A 397 11.27 -1.41 -25.72
N GLU A 398 12.19 -2.33 -25.44
CA GLU A 398 12.56 -2.78 -24.10
C GLU A 398 14.04 -2.55 -23.89
N PHE A 399 14.44 -2.18 -22.66
CA PHE A 399 15.85 -2.03 -22.37
C PHE A 399 16.25 -2.53 -20.99
N ILE A 400 17.50 -2.98 -20.88
CA ILE A 400 18.14 -3.45 -19.64
C ILE A 400 19.42 -2.63 -19.44
N PRO A 401 19.50 -1.79 -18.39
CA PRO A 401 20.73 -1.08 -18.04
C PRO A 401 21.53 -1.91 -17.03
N VAL A 402 22.85 -2.01 -17.27
CA VAL A 402 23.82 -2.60 -16.34
C VAL A 402 25.05 -1.71 -16.24
N TRP A 403 25.81 -1.82 -15.15
CA TRP A 403 27.04 -1.06 -14.94
C TRP A 403 28.23 -1.96 -14.57
N ASP A 404 29.45 -1.50 -14.89
CA ASP A 404 30.69 -2.13 -14.49
C ASP A 404 31.79 -1.06 -14.26
N ALA A 405 33.03 -1.48 -14.09
CA ALA A 405 34.16 -0.57 -13.86
C ALA A 405 34.44 0.40 -15.03
N ASP A 406 33.99 0.08 -16.24
CA ASP A 406 34.21 0.88 -17.46
C ASP A 406 33.03 1.85 -17.73
N GLY A 407 31.87 1.62 -17.11
CA GLY A 407 30.72 2.50 -17.20
C GLY A 407 29.37 1.82 -17.30
N LEU A 408 28.47 2.44 -18.04
CA LEU A 408 27.08 2.00 -18.23
C LEU A 408 26.94 1.27 -19.57
N THR A 409 26.28 0.12 -19.56
CA THR A 409 25.86 -0.59 -20.77
C THR A 409 24.34 -0.69 -20.76
N VAL A 410 23.69 -0.20 -21.82
CA VAL A 410 22.24 -0.30 -22.00
C VAL A 410 21.96 -1.15 -23.24
N GLN A 411 21.35 -2.31 -23.03
CA GLN A 411 20.88 -3.15 -24.13
C GLN A 411 19.43 -2.80 -24.43
N VAL A 412 19.15 -2.41 -25.66
CA VAL A 412 17.82 -1.95 -26.11
C VAL A 412 17.33 -2.83 -27.25
N LYS A 413 16.17 -3.46 -27.09
CA LYS A 413 15.46 -4.20 -28.14
C LYS A 413 14.35 -3.34 -28.68
N VAL A 414 14.39 -3.02 -29.95
CA VAL A 414 13.38 -2.20 -30.62
C VAL A 414 12.52 -3.10 -31.49
N LYS A 415 11.20 -3.01 -31.37
CA LYS A 415 10.26 -3.63 -32.30
C LYS A 415 10.21 -2.80 -33.57
N ASP A 416 10.58 -3.41 -34.68
CA ASP A 416 10.67 -2.74 -35.94
C ASP A 416 10.56 -3.76 -37.06
N THR A 417 9.57 -3.60 -37.95
CA THR A 417 9.30 -4.47 -39.08
C THR A 417 9.83 -3.90 -40.40
N THR A 418 10.35 -2.67 -40.37
CA THR A 418 10.92 -1.99 -41.55
C THR A 418 12.43 -1.80 -41.34
N VAL A 419 13.16 -1.56 -42.38
CA VAL A 419 14.61 -1.27 -42.29
C VAL A 419 14.83 0.15 -42.80
N ASN A 420 15.15 1.03 -41.86
CA ASN A 420 15.49 2.42 -42.13
C ASN A 420 16.85 2.75 -41.53
N ASP A 421 17.83 3.17 -42.37
CA ASP A 421 19.17 3.47 -41.89
C ASP A 421 19.24 4.71 -40.98
N ALA A 422 18.19 5.51 -40.95
CA ALA A 422 18.06 6.65 -40.04
C ALA A 422 17.62 6.27 -38.60
N ASP A 423 17.16 5.02 -38.40
CA ASP A 423 16.77 4.55 -37.09
C ASP A 423 17.96 4.42 -36.14
N ALA A 424 17.75 4.77 -34.89
CA ALA A 424 18.82 4.78 -33.92
C ALA A 424 18.28 4.73 -32.46
N VAL A 425 19.15 4.27 -31.58
CA VAL A 425 18.96 4.35 -30.13
C VAL A 425 19.98 5.30 -29.54
N THR A 426 19.55 6.27 -28.75
CA THR A 426 20.40 7.20 -28.02
C THR A 426 20.19 7.07 -26.53
N VAL A 427 21.26 6.92 -25.77
CA VAL A 427 21.23 6.97 -24.29
C VAL A 427 21.84 8.27 -23.84
N TYR A 428 21.10 9.00 -23.03
CA TYR A 428 21.49 10.25 -22.40
C TYR A 428 21.71 10.01 -20.91
N VAL A 429 22.80 10.56 -20.35
CA VAL A 429 23.15 10.39 -18.94
C VAL A 429 23.60 11.72 -18.35
N ASP A 430 23.04 12.04 -17.20
CA ASP A 430 23.55 13.06 -16.31
C ASP A 430 24.24 12.35 -15.11
N PRO A 431 25.58 12.37 -15.04
CA PRO A 431 26.32 11.62 -14.03
C PRO A 431 26.10 12.08 -12.60
N ASP A 432 25.71 13.33 -12.42
CA ASP A 432 25.56 13.96 -11.13
C ASP A 432 24.10 13.96 -10.62
N ASN A 433 23.17 13.41 -11.41
CA ASN A 433 21.73 13.46 -11.11
C ASN A 433 21.26 14.89 -10.76
N SER A 434 21.75 15.87 -11.52
CA SER A 434 21.56 17.30 -11.19
C SER A 434 20.15 17.80 -11.49
N ALA A 435 19.39 17.08 -12.33
CA ALA A 435 18.07 17.47 -12.81
C ALA A 435 18.01 18.93 -13.29
N SER A 436 18.96 19.34 -14.11
CA SER A 436 19.17 20.73 -14.50
C SER A 436 19.40 20.90 -16.00
N ASP A 437 19.63 22.16 -16.42
CA ASP A 437 20.08 22.46 -17.78
C ASP A 437 21.57 22.15 -17.88
N ILE A 438 21.92 21.16 -18.67
CA ILE A 438 23.28 20.61 -18.84
C ILE A 438 23.51 20.15 -20.27
N THR A 439 24.78 19.90 -20.61
CA THR A 439 25.12 19.07 -21.77
C THR A 439 25.37 17.64 -21.27
N PRO A 440 24.45 16.69 -21.51
CA PRO A 440 24.56 15.32 -20.98
C PRO A 440 25.64 14.52 -21.71
N HIS A 441 26.10 13.45 -21.05
CA HIS A 441 26.81 12.39 -21.76
C HIS A 441 25.80 11.70 -22.67
N LYS A 442 26.12 11.53 -23.95
CA LYS A 442 25.28 10.80 -24.88
C LYS A 442 26.04 9.84 -25.76
N VAL A 443 25.42 8.73 -26.06
CA VAL A 443 25.94 7.78 -27.06
C VAL A 443 24.76 7.30 -27.91
N THR A 444 24.96 7.36 -29.24
CA THR A 444 23.97 6.91 -30.22
C THR A 444 24.49 5.68 -30.94
N VAL A 445 23.65 4.67 -31.07
CA VAL A 445 23.88 3.48 -31.90
C VAL A 445 22.88 3.46 -33.02
N ALA A 446 23.36 3.62 -34.26
CA ALA A 446 22.49 3.53 -35.43
C ALA A 446 22.04 2.06 -35.64
N ARG A 447 20.88 1.87 -36.25
CA ARG A 447 20.36 0.55 -36.62
C ARG A 447 21.34 -0.27 -37.41
N THR A 448 22.09 0.35 -38.33
CA THR A 448 23.14 -0.31 -39.15
C THR A 448 24.29 -0.91 -38.33
N ALA A 449 24.49 -0.43 -37.09
CA ALA A 449 25.50 -0.94 -36.14
C ALA A 449 24.87 -1.87 -35.08
N ALA A 450 23.56 -2.05 -35.11
CA ALA A 450 22.81 -2.90 -34.16
C ALA A 450 22.65 -4.32 -34.71
N ALA A 451 22.46 -5.30 -33.83
CA ALA A 451 22.19 -6.68 -34.24
C ALA A 451 20.72 -6.83 -34.69
N ALA A 452 20.50 -7.47 -35.83
CA ALA A 452 19.17 -7.84 -36.26
C ALA A 452 18.61 -8.97 -35.41
N ILE A 453 17.37 -8.84 -34.94
CA ILE A 453 16.63 -9.87 -34.21
C ILE A 453 15.28 -10.13 -34.86
N ALA A 454 14.58 -11.19 -34.45
CA ALA A 454 13.23 -11.45 -34.94
C ALA A 454 12.27 -10.31 -34.57
N GLY A 455 11.66 -9.66 -35.56
CA GLY A 455 10.73 -8.55 -35.36
C GLY A 455 11.34 -7.21 -35.00
N GLY A 456 12.66 -7.02 -35.22
CA GLY A 456 13.32 -5.74 -34.96
C GLY A 456 14.82 -5.78 -34.91
N TYR A 457 15.41 -4.98 -34.00
CA TYR A 457 16.84 -4.94 -33.81
C TYR A 457 17.20 -4.75 -32.31
N GLN A 458 18.45 -5.11 -31.98
CA GLN A 458 19.00 -4.94 -30.65
C GLN A 458 20.24 -4.05 -30.70
N ALA A 459 20.18 -2.89 -30.09
CA ALA A 459 21.30 -2.00 -29.91
C ALA A 459 21.94 -2.24 -28.52
N THR A 460 23.30 -2.23 -28.46
CA THR A 460 24.05 -2.23 -27.22
C THR A 460 24.80 -0.91 -27.11
N VAL A 461 24.33 -0.04 -26.24
CA VAL A 461 24.86 1.32 -26.07
C VAL A 461 25.78 1.31 -24.85
N LYS A 462 27.07 1.67 -25.06
CA LYS A 462 28.06 1.76 -23.97
C LYS A 462 28.40 3.21 -23.71
N VAL A 463 28.11 3.70 -22.48
CA VAL A 463 28.50 5.03 -22.03
C VAL A 463 29.66 4.90 -21.06
N SER A 464 30.86 5.36 -21.50
CA SER A 464 32.08 5.30 -20.67
C SER A 464 31.95 6.23 -19.47
N MET A 465 32.01 5.68 -18.28
CA MET A 465 31.93 6.39 -16.99
C MET A 465 32.76 5.65 -15.96
N LYS A 466 33.88 6.22 -15.56
CA LYS A 466 34.74 5.58 -14.56
C LYS A 466 34.39 5.97 -13.15
N GLY A 467 34.58 5.03 -12.24
CA GLY A 467 34.44 5.28 -10.80
C GLY A 467 32.98 5.24 -10.29
N LEU A 468 32.09 4.59 -11.03
CA LEU A 468 30.72 4.28 -10.54
C LEU A 468 30.78 3.45 -9.26
N LYS A 469 29.86 3.67 -8.36
CA LYS A 469 29.81 3.02 -7.03
C LYS A 469 28.40 2.54 -6.73
N VAL A 470 28.30 1.49 -5.94
CA VAL A 470 27.02 1.03 -5.35
C VAL A 470 26.34 2.20 -4.64
N ALA A 471 25.02 2.27 -4.76
CA ALA A 471 24.14 3.33 -4.28
C ALA A 471 24.36 4.73 -4.93
N GLN A 472 25.29 4.87 -5.87
CA GLN A 472 25.37 6.11 -6.63
C GLN A 472 24.10 6.28 -7.48
N GLN A 473 23.62 7.52 -7.56
CA GLN A 473 22.52 7.89 -8.44
C GLN A 473 23.03 8.72 -9.62
N ILE A 474 22.50 8.43 -10.78
CA ILE A 474 22.63 9.22 -12.00
C ILE A 474 21.25 9.50 -12.56
N SER A 475 21.12 10.41 -13.52
CA SER A 475 19.90 10.50 -14.31
C SER A 475 20.11 9.92 -15.70
N LEU A 476 19.11 9.20 -16.21
CA LEU A 476 19.14 8.44 -17.45
C LEU A 476 17.88 8.67 -18.28
N ASP A 477 18.04 8.89 -19.59
CA ASP A 477 16.95 8.75 -20.56
C ASP A 477 17.40 7.92 -21.77
N VAL A 478 16.47 7.13 -22.32
CA VAL A 478 16.67 6.30 -23.50
C VAL A 478 15.72 6.76 -24.58
N VAL A 479 16.26 7.16 -25.72
CA VAL A 479 15.49 7.67 -26.87
C VAL A 479 15.66 6.72 -28.04
N VAL A 480 14.55 6.35 -28.67
CA VAL A 480 14.50 5.52 -29.87
C VAL A 480 13.88 6.34 -31.00
N ASN A 481 14.62 6.47 -32.10
CA ASN A 481 14.08 6.94 -33.39
C ASN A 481 13.79 5.72 -34.26
N ASN A 482 12.56 5.58 -34.70
CA ASN A 482 12.10 4.46 -35.52
C ASN A 482 11.14 4.94 -36.60
N ASP A 483 11.48 4.75 -37.86
CA ASP A 483 10.67 5.16 -39.03
C ASP A 483 10.27 6.66 -39.01
N GLY A 484 11.11 7.51 -38.48
CA GLY A 484 10.86 8.96 -38.39
C GLY A 484 10.06 9.40 -37.15
N GLU A 485 9.60 8.45 -36.34
CA GLU A 485 8.96 8.72 -35.05
C GLU A 485 9.97 8.60 -33.92
N THR A 486 9.78 9.38 -32.85
CA THR A 486 10.67 9.39 -31.69
C THR A 486 9.91 8.98 -30.44
N GLY A 487 10.43 8.00 -29.70
CA GLY A 487 9.98 7.61 -28.38
C GLY A 487 11.08 7.77 -27.35
N SER A 488 10.75 8.22 -26.14
CA SER A 488 11.69 8.36 -25.03
C SER A 488 11.17 7.65 -23.77
N PHE A 489 12.08 7.24 -22.91
CA PHE A 489 11.69 6.51 -21.71
C PHE A 489 11.00 7.41 -20.69
N ASN A 490 11.55 8.59 -20.40
CA ASN A 490 10.98 9.48 -19.38
C ASN A 490 10.75 10.91 -19.89
N ASP A 491 11.70 11.54 -20.55
CA ASP A 491 11.61 12.93 -20.99
C ASP A 491 10.88 13.06 -22.34
N LEU A 492 9.60 13.52 -22.32
CA LEU A 492 8.81 13.78 -23.53
C LEU A 492 8.97 15.21 -24.09
N THR A 493 9.87 16.02 -23.53
CA THR A 493 10.01 17.43 -23.95
C THR A 493 10.80 17.60 -25.25
N GLY A 494 11.57 16.59 -25.65
CA GLY A 494 12.50 16.68 -26.77
C GLY A 494 13.75 17.52 -26.47
N LYS A 495 14.03 17.82 -25.18
CA LYS A 495 15.16 18.66 -24.74
C LYS A 495 16.34 17.88 -24.16
N GLN A 496 16.40 16.60 -24.39
CA GLN A 496 17.46 15.72 -23.84
C GLN A 496 18.87 16.21 -24.14
N GLU A 497 19.08 16.93 -25.23
CA GLU A 497 20.39 17.51 -25.61
C GLU A 497 20.87 18.63 -24.67
N SER A 498 19.96 19.25 -23.92
CA SER A 498 20.26 20.48 -23.18
C SER A 498 19.74 20.48 -21.75
N SER A 499 19.01 19.46 -21.32
CA SER A 499 18.41 19.41 -20.00
C SER A 499 18.19 17.97 -19.53
N SER A 500 18.51 17.68 -18.29
CA SER A 500 18.26 16.39 -17.62
C SER A 500 17.07 16.43 -16.65
N LYS A 501 16.30 17.53 -16.63
CA LYS A 501 15.22 17.77 -15.66
C LYS A 501 14.17 16.66 -15.57
N TYR A 502 13.95 15.99 -16.67
CA TYR A 502 12.94 14.93 -16.78
C TYR A 502 13.53 13.55 -17.10
N TYR A 503 14.82 13.34 -16.87
CA TYR A 503 15.42 12.02 -16.96
C TYR A 503 14.97 11.16 -15.77
N ALA A 504 14.92 9.85 -15.95
CA ALA A 504 14.71 8.91 -14.87
C ALA A 504 15.90 8.91 -13.89
N VAL A 505 15.61 8.75 -12.59
CA VAL A 505 16.66 8.59 -11.58
C VAL A 505 17.08 7.13 -11.51
N ALA A 506 18.35 6.87 -11.80
CA ALA A 506 18.90 5.53 -11.87
C ALA A 506 19.89 5.28 -10.72
N THR A 507 19.69 4.19 -9.96
CA THR A 507 20.52 3.84 -8.80
C THR A 507 21.36 2.59 -9.12
N MET A 508 22.68 2.68 -8.85
CA MET A 508 23.60 1.57 -9.00
C MET A 508 23.42 0.54 -7.89
N LYS A 509 23.18 -0.72 -8.26
CA LYS A 509 23.00 -1.83 -7.32
C LYS A 509 24.08 -2.91 -7.54
N PRO A 510 24.48 -3.66 -6.50
CA PRO A 510 25.33 -4.83 -6.66
C PRO A 510 24.72 -5.85 -7.62
N GLY A 511 25.56 -6.63 -8.27
CA GLY A 511 25.15 -7.78 -9.07
C GLY A 511 24.75 -8.98 -8.21
N ILE A 512 24.22 -10.03 -8.85
CA ILE A 512 23.90 -11.29 -8.18
C ILE A 512 25.23 -11.96 -7.77
N GLU A 513 25.43 -12.13 -6.47
CA GLU A 513 26.59 -12.82 -5.93
C GLU A 513 26.37 -14.34 -5.93
N LYS A 514 27.38 -15.09 -6.36
CA LYS A 514 27.37 -16.56 -6.37
C LYS A 514 27.98 -17.09 -5.08
N ILE A 515 27.15 -17.57 -4.18
CA ILE A 515 27.59 -18.09 -2.87
C ILE A 515 28.06 -19.53 -3.03
N PRO A 516 29.35 -19.84 -2.77
CA PRO A 516 29.85 -21.19 -2.93
C PRO A 516 29.46 -22.11 -1.78
N TYR A 517 29.40 -23.41 -2.09
CA TYR A 517 29.17 -24.48 -1.12
C TYR A 517 30.37 -24.68 -0.20
N GLY A 518 30.15 -24.75 1.12
CA GLY A 518 31.19 -25.01 2.12
C GLY A 518 30.63 -25.04 3.51
N THR A 519 31.13 -25.95 4.34
CA THR A 519 30.75 -26.08 5.75
C THR A 519 31.87 -25.58 6.64
N ILE A 520 31.52 -24.89 7.75
CA ILE A 520 32.45 -24.37 8.75
C ILE A 520 32.04 -24.75 10.16
N SER A 521 32.97 -24.55 11.10
CA SER A 521 32.69 -24.61 12.54
C SER A 521 32.47 -23.19 13.08
N VAL A 522 31.36 -22.94 13.76
CA VAL A 522 31.06 -21.63 14.30
C VAL A 522 31.79 -21.44 15.64
N ASP A 523 32.93 -20.70 15.64
CA ASP A 523 33.76 -20.44 16.80
C ASP A 523 34.44 -19.03 16.79
N ALA A 524 34.14 -18.23 15.76
CA ALA A 524 34.69 -16.89 15.49
C ALA A 524 36.20 -16.89 15.08
N ASP A 525 36.77 -18.04 14.75
CA ASP A 525 38.05 -18.17 14.09
C ASP A 525 37.85 -18.53 12.61
N ALA A 526 38.69 -18.02 11.73
CA ALA A 526 38.52 -18.19 10.29
C ALA A 526 38.93 -19.59 9.85
N ASP A 527 37.97 -20.48 9.59
CA ASP A 527 38.17 -21.77 8.95
C ASP A 527 38.79 -21.63 7.54
N ALA A 528 39.52 -22.66 7.11
CA ALA A 528 40.11 -22.70 5.75
C ALA A 528 39.05 -22.56 4.65
N ALA A 529 37.84 -23.01 4.89
CA ALA A 529 36.72 -22.91 3.95
C ALA A 529 36.37 -21.46 3.59
N TRP A 530 36.57 -20.51 4.51
CA TRP A 530 36.37 -19.09 4.26
C TRP A 530 37.33 -18.51 3.18
N GLY A 531 38.39 -19.24 2.80
CA GLY A 531 39.24 -18.88 1.67
C GLY A 531 38.55 -18.95 0.32
N ASN A 532 37.47 -19.77 0.20
CA ASN A 532 36.68 -19.96 -1.02
C ASN A 532 35.36 -19.13 -0.99
N ALA A 533 35.05 -18.49 0.11
CA ALA A 533 33.82 -17.73 0.27
C ALA A 533 33.75 -16.48 -0.61
N VAL A 534 32.57 -16.13 -1.05
CA VAL A 534 32.36 -14.83 -1.68
C VAL A 534 32.50 -13.73 -0.64
N ASN A 535 33.15 -12.64 -1.05
CA ASN A 535 33.37 -11.48 -0.22
C ASN A 535 32.33 -10.41 -0.53
N ILE A 536 31.54 -10.02 0.45
CA ILE A 536 30.47 -9.03 0.36
C ILE A 536 30.89 -7.77 1.13
N PRO A 537 31.34 -6.71 0.45
CA PRO A 537 31.72 -5.45 1.10
C PRO A 537 30.46 -4.65 1.46
N LEU A 538 30.39 -4.16 2.70
CA LEU A 538 29.29 -3.31 3.16
C LEU A 538 29.66 -1.85 2.91
N THR A 539 29.27 -1.31 1.77
CA THR A 539 29.74 0.00 1.28
C THR A 539 28.71 1.12 1.32
N ILE A 540 27.44 0.78 1.57
CA ILE A 540 26.39 1.78 1.72
C ILE A 540 26.46 2.32 3.15
N ASN A 541 27.10 3.48 3.32
CA ASN A 541 27.35 4.08 4.62
C ASN A 541 26.33 5.20 4.93
N LYS A 542 25.64 5.08 6.06
CA LYS A 542 24.70 6.06 6.59
C LYS A 542 25.15 6.56 7.96
N GLY A 543 26.22 7.34 7.97
CA GLY A 543 26.70 7.99 9.19
C GLY A 543 27.57 7.11 10.10
N SER A 544 27.91 5.89 9.70
CA SER A 544 28.83 5.01 10.45
C SER A 544 30.26 5.49 10.39
N GLU A 545 30.97 5.39 11.53
CA GLU A 545 32.42 5.59 11.66
C GLU A 545 33.18 4.27 11.41
N ALA A 546 32.47 3.13 11.41
CA ALA A 546 33.04 1.80 11.19
C ALA A 546 33.26 1.48 9.70
N SER A 547 33.98 0.40 9.44
CA SER A 547 34.01 -0.28 8.15
C SER A 547 33.86 -1.78 8.32
N ALA A 548 33.23 -2.45 7.36
CA ALA A 548 32.94 -3.86 7.49
C ALA A 548 33.01 -4.61 6.16
N ASN A 549 33.29 -5.88 6.28
CA ASN A 549 33.30 -6.82 5.20
C ASN A 549 32.79 -8.17 5.67
N ALA A 550 31.98 -8.84 4.86
CA ALA A 550 31.44 -10.14 5.18
C ALA A 550 31.81 -11.18 4.14
N LYS A 551 31.89 -12.42 4.57
CA LYS A 551 32.04 -13.60 3.75
C LYS A 551 30.84 -14.49 3.93
N VAL A 552 30.39 -15.14 2.84
CA VAL A 552 29.19 -15.97 2.86
C VAL A 552 29.46 -17.34 2.21
N LEU A 553 28.99 -18.39 2.84
CA LEU A 553 29.00 -19.76 2.37
C LEU A 553 27.63 -20.41 2.62
N TRP A 554 27.39 -21.57 2.05
CA TRP A 554 26.20 -22.36 2.34
C TRP A 554 26.48 -23.87 2.30
N ASP A 555 25.68 -24.64 3.02
CA ASP A 555 25.59 -26.10 2.87
C ASP A 555 24.12 -26.57 2.91
N ASP A 556 23.90 -27.86 3.02
CA ASP A 556 22.55 -28.44 3.00
C ASP A 556 21.69 -28.05 4.19
N ASP A 557 22.31 -27.64 5.30
CA ASP A 557 21.65 -27.34 6.55
C ASP A 557 21.60 -25.82 6.85
N ASN A 558 22.61 -25.03 6.39
CA ASN A 558 22.78 -23.65 6.83
C ASN A 558 23.27 -22.70 5.74
N LEU A 559 22.94 -21.42 5.90
CA LEU A 559 23.69 -20.27 5.37
C LEU A 559 24.71 -19.84 6.42
N TYR A 560 25.95 -19.54 6.02
CA TYR A 560 27.02 -19.14 6.91
C TYR A 560 27.46 -17.72 6.59
N VAL A 561 27.69 -16.90 7.60
CA VAL A 561 28.21 -15.54 7.48
C VAL A 561 29.38 -15.34 8.44
N TYR A 562 30.49 -14.80 7.93
CA TYR A 562 31.64 -14.36 8.70
C TYR A 562 31.88 -12.88 8.42
N ALA A 563 31.60 -12.02 9.38
CA ALA A 563 31.76 -10.58 9.26
C ALA A 563 32.94 -10.08 10.09
N THR A 564 33.82 -9.31 9.47
CA THR A 564 34.87 -8.55 10.16
C THR A 564 34.50 -7.09 10.15
N VAL A 565 34.41 -6.50 11.33
CA VAL A 565 34.04 -5.09 11.55
C VAL A 565 35.25 -4.38 12.19
N ASN A 566 35.73 -3.32 11.53
CA ASN A 566 36.69 -2.41 12.10
C ASN A 566 35.95 -1.23 12.71
N ASP A 567 36.02 -1.13 14.03
CA ASP A 567 35.36 -0.13 14.83
C ASP A 567 36.19 0.15 16.08
N ALA A 568 36.60 1.39 16.24
CA ALA A 568 37.46 1.81 17.34
C ALA A 568 36.72 1.93 18.70
N VAL A 569 35.36 1.97 18.69
CA VAL A 569 34.55 2.18 19.88
C VAL A 569 33.42 1.16 19.89
N LEU A 570 33.55 0.12 20.68
CA LEU A 570 32.53 -0.92 20.80
C LEU A 570 31.53 -0.56 21.93
N ASP A 571 30.25 -0.42 21.57
CA ASP A 571 29.17 -0.03 22.47
C ASP A 571 27.94 -0.96 22.37
N LYS A 572 27.56 -1.53 23.50
CA LYS A 572 26.32 -2.32 23.66
C LYS A 572 25.43 -1.80 24.78
N THR A 573 25.66 -0.56 25.21
CA THR A 573 24.93 0.05 26.34
C THR A 573 23.56 0.57 25.94
N GLY A 574 23.26 0.62 24.62
CA GLY A 574 21.95 0.99 24.10
C GLY A 574 20.82 0.08 24.62
N ALA A 575 19.71 0.69 25.01
CA ALA A 575 18.56 -0.04 25.57
C ALA A 575 17.86 -0.94 24.54
N GLN A 576 17.87 -0.52 23.28
CA GLN A 576 17.35 -1.31 22.17
C GLN A 576 18.48 -2.05 21.47
N THR A 577 18.24 -3.27 21.01
CA THR A 577 19.28 -4.12 20.42
C THR A 577 19.86 -3.55 19.13
N HIS A 578 19.09 -2.73 18.38
CA HIS A 578 19.57 -2.03 17.20
C HIS A 578 20.39 -0.76 17.51
N GLU A 579 20.46 -0.36 18.78
CA GLU A 579 21.32 0.72 19.27
C GLU A 579 22.68 0.21 19.79
N GLN A 580 23.03 -1.03 19.48
CA GLN A 580 24.26 -1.70 19.88
C GLN A 580 25.09 -2.06 18.64
N ASP A 581 26.42 -2.06 18.77
CA ASP A 581 27.28 -2.58 17.70
C ASP A 581 26.96 -4.03 17.40
N SER A 582 26.47 -4.26 16.20
CA SER A 582 25.94 -5.56 15.81
C SER A 582 25.96 -5.78 14.31
N LEU A 583 26.05 -7.06 13.93
CA LEU A 583 25.72 -7.54 12.60
C LEU A 583 24.23 -7.89 12.57
N GLU A 584 23.53 -7.42 11.55
CA GLU A 584 22.22 -7.90 11.17
C GLU A 584 22.30 -8.72 9.87
N VAL A 585 21.67 -9.89 9.87
CA VAL A 585 21.55 -10.75 8.71
C VAL A 585 20.08 -10.93 8.39
N PHE A 586 19.70 -10.48 7.20
CA PHE A 586 18.32 -10.57 6.72
C PHE A 586 18.26 -11.62 5.62
N ILE A 587 17.32 -12.55 5.71
CA ILE A 587 17.19 -13.69 4.81
C ILE A 587 15.73 -13.80 4.34
N ASP A 588 15.54 -13.88 3.03
CA ASP A 588 14.29 -14.18 2.34
C ASP A 588 14.54 -15.47 1.54
N GLU A 589 14.13 -16.61 2.11
CA GLU A 589 14.53 -17.93 1.60
C GLU A 589 13.88 -18.25 0.25
N ASP A 590 12.70 -17.73 -0.07
CA ASP A 590 12.03 -17.94 -1.36
C ASP A 590 12.29 -16.83 -2.40
N ASN A 591 13.08 -15.80 -2.02
CA ASN A 591 13.37 -14.62 -2.80
C ASN A 591 12.10 -13.89 -3.28
N GLY A 592 11.06 -13.87 -2.43
CA GLY A 592 9.74 -13.33 -2.74
C GLY A 592 9.67 -11.83 -2.82
N LYS A 593 10.66 -11.10 -2.26
CA LYS A 593 10.81 -9.64 -2.31
C LYS A 593 9.53 -8.89 -1.92
N THR A 594 8.96 -9.24 -0.77
CA THR A 594 7.69 -8.67 -0.31
C THR A 594 7.88 -7.36 0.46
N ALA A 595 6.91 -6.44 0.35
CA ALA A 595 6.93 -5.15 1.05
C ALA A 595 6.71 -5.26 2.57
N SER A 596 6.35 -6.43 3.06
CA SER A 596 6.23 -6.76 4.48
C SER A 596 6.64 -8.22 4.68
N TYR A 597 7.22 -8.56 5.83
CA TYR A 597 7.71 -9.90 6.11
C TYR A 597 6.69 -11.00 5.83
N GLY A 598 7.08 -11.95 5.00
CA GLY A 598 6.40 -13.22 4.71
C GLY A 598 6.56 -14.26 5.83
N GLU A 599 6.32 -15.53 5.50
CA GLU A 599 6.48 -16.64 6.44
C GLU A 599 7.95 -17.06 6.60
N ASP A 600 8.77 -16.80 5.60
CA ASP A 600 10.15 -17.23 5.46
C ASP A 600 11.18 -16.10 5.65
N ASP A 601 10.71 -14.85 5.72
CA ASP A 601 11.57 -13.68 5.97
C ASP A 601 12.11 -13.66 7.41
N LYS A 602 13.40 -13.37 7.57
CA LYS A 602 14.10 -13.42 8.85
C LYS A 602 15.06 -12.25 9.00
N GLN A 603 15.15 -11.70 10.20
CA GLN A 603 16.18 -10.76 10.63
C GLN A 603 16.84 -11.27 11.91
N TYR A 604 18.08 -11.67 11.80
CA TYR A 604 18.94 -12.01 12.92
C TYR A 604 19.86 -10.85 13.25
N ARG A 605 19.94 -10.45 14.50
CA ARG A 605 20.89 -9.45 14.99
C ARG A 605 21.79 -10.07 16.04
N ILE A 606 23.11 -9.91 15.88
CA ILE A 606 24.13 -10.46 16.75
C ILE A 606 25.11 -9.34 17.10
N ASN A 607 25.14 -8.93 18.39
CA ASN A 607 26.07 -7.88 18.82
C ASN A 607 27.51 -8.44 19.03
N TYR A 608 28.48 -7.57 19.15
CA TYR A 608 29.89 -7.94 19.27
C TYR A 608 30.21 -8.83 20.50
N ASN A 609 29.29 -8.94 21.45
CA ASN A 609 29.39 -9.81 22.65
C ASN A 609 28.43 -11.02 22.56
N ASN A 610 28.07 -11.42 21.37
CA ASN A 610 27.19 -12.55 21.04
C ASN A 610 25.76 -12.47 21.62
N GLY A 611 25.28 -11.29 21.97
CA GLY A 611 23.87 -11.05 22.30
C GLY A 611 23.03 -11.10 21.03
N GLN A 612 21.94 -11.86 21.06
CA GLN A 612 21.10 -12.11 19.90
C GLN A 612 19.72 -11.46 20.03
N SER A 613 19.12 -11.04 18.92
CA SER A 613 17.70 -10.67 18.81
C SER A 613 17.14 -11.04 17.44
N PHE A 614 15.83 -11.23 17.37
CA PHE A 614 15.15 -11.88 16.27
C PHE A 614 13.90 -11.11 15.83
N ASN A 615 13.66 -11.07 14.53
CA ASN A 615 12.42 -10.60 13.92
C ASN A 615 12.06 -11.50 12.73
N GLY A 616 10.80 -11.89 12.62
CA GLY A 616 10.29 -12.83 11.63
C GLY A 616 9.71 -14.09 12.29
N LYS A 617 8.74 -14.73 11.64
CA LYS A 617 7.97 -15.85 12.24
C LYS A 617 8.79 -17.08 12.55
N LYS A 618 9.82 -17.37 11.76
CA LYS A 618 10.71 -18.50 11.91
C LYS A 618 12.14 -18.10 12.29
N CYS A 619 12.33 -16.85 12.64
CA CYS A 619 13.56 -16.33 13.17
C CYS A 619 13.64 -16.68 14.67
N LEU A 620 14.18 -17.84 15.00
CA LEU A 620 14.22 -18.42 16.35
C LEU A 620 15.65 -18.68 16.77
N ALA A 621 15.91 -18.67 18.08
CA ALA A 621 17.23 -18.95 18.65
C ALA A 621 17.78 -20.35 18.28
N GLU A 622 16.90 -21.34 18.11
CA GLU A 622 17.25 -22.69 17.69
C GLU A 622 17.67 -22.82 16.21
N ASN A 623 17.42 -21.78 15.42
CA ASN A 623 17.75 -21.70 13.99
C ASN A 623 19.03 -20.91 13.72
N VAL A 624 19.73 -20.44 14.76
CA VAL A 624 21.01 -19.73 14.62
C VAL A 624 22.03 -20.24 15.62
N LYS A 625 23.24 -20.46 15.15
CA LYS A 625 24.43 -20.63 15.98
C LYS A 625 25.38 -19.51 15.67
N SER A 626 25.87 -18.80 16.67
CA SER A 626 26.82 -17.68 16.47
C SER A 626 27.96 -17.72 17.48
N ALA A 627 29.06 -17.16 17.08
CA ALA A 627 30.22 -16.86 17.91
C ALA A 627 30.74 -15.45 17.56
N THR A 628 31.31 -14.77 18.55
CA THR A 628 31.90 -13.45 18.34
C THR A 628 33.26 -13.35 19.04
N LYS A 629 34.14 -12.55 18.48
CA LYS A 629 35.49 -12.33 19.00
C LYS A 629 35.87 -10.87 18.83
N THR A 630 36.26 -10.22 19.90
CA THR A 630 36.87 -8.89 19.85
C THR A 630 38.31 -9.02 19.32
N ILE A 631 38.65 -8.19 18.36
CA ILE A 631 39.97 -8.09 17.74
C ILE A 631 40.54 -6.68 17.96
N ASP A 632 41.81 -6.49 17.60
CA ASP A 632 42.41 -5.15 17.66
C ASP A 632 41.70 -4.22 16.67
N GLY A 633 41.10 -3.13 17.20
CA GLY A 633 40.34 -2.14 16.43
C GLY A 633 38.98 -2.61 15.92
N GLY A 634 38.36 -3.66 16.54
CA GLY A 634 37.03 -4.09 16.13
C GLY A 634 36.58 -5.44 16.64
N TYR A 635 35.75 -6.13 15.85
CA TYR A 635 35.21 -7.43 16.21
C TYR A 635 34.91 -8.31 15.00
N VAL A 636 34.76 -9.60 15.26
CA VAL A 636 34.30 -10.61 14.30
C VAL A 636 33.00 -11.19 14.78
N VAL A 637 32.08 -11.45 13.84
CA VAL A 637 30.88 -12.25 14.04
C VAL A 637 30.89 -13.40 13.05
N GLU A 638 30.76 -14.62 13.54
CA GLU A 638 30.59 -15.81 12.74
C GLU A 638 29.27 -16.48 13.11
N ALA A 639 28.46 -16.83 12.11
CA ALA A 639 27.15 -17.41 12.37
C ALA A 639 26.70 -18.38 11.27
N ALA A 640 25.91 -19.35 11.70
CA ALA A 640 25.20 -20.31 10.86
C ALA A 640 23.70 -20.13 11.05
N PHE A 641 22.96 -19.96 9.95
CA PHE A 641 21.54 -19.77 9.90
C PHE A 641 20.88 -20.95 9.21
N LYS A 642 20.08 -21.70 9.96
CA LYS A 642 19.45 -22.94 9.48
C LYS A 642 18.36 -22.64 8.44
N TRP A 643 18.37 -23.40 7.34
CA TRP A 643 17.29 -23.37 6.37
C TRP A 643 15.98 -23.89 6.98
N THR A 644 14.89 -23.16 6.82
CA THR A 644 13.59 -23.53 7.41
C THR A 644 12.50 -23.72 6.38
N ASP A 645 12.63 -23.16 5.21
CA ASP A 645 11.57 -23.09 4.19
C ASP A 645 11.97 -23.74 2.88
N ILE A 646 13.24 -23.70 2.53
CA ILE A 646 13.76 -24.28 1.30
C ILE A 646 14.64 -25.51 1.56
N LYS A 647 14.88 -26.27 0.51
CA LYS A 647 15.98 -27.22 0.39
C LYS A 647 16.97 -26.63 -0.59
N PRO A 648 18.11 -26.12 -0.12
CA PRO A 648 19.04 -25.41 -0.96
C PRO A 648 19.70 -26.33 -2.00
N ALA A 649 19.95 -25.82 -3.19
CA ALA A 649 20.60 -26.52 -4.27
C ALA A 649 21.37 -25.52 -5.14
N ASN A 650 22.26 -26.02 -6.00
CA ASN A 650 22.91 -25.15 -7.00
C ASN A 650 21.83 -24.45 -7.85
N GLY A 651 21.97 -23.14 -8.05
CA GLY A 651 21.03 -22.29 -8.78
C GLY A 651 19.86 -21.78 -7.93
N THR A 652 19.72 -22.18 -6.66
CA THR A 652 18.72 -21.58 -5.75
C THR A 652 19.07 -20.12 -5.52
N LYS A 653 18.10 -19.22 -5.74
CA LYS A 653 18.23 -17.80 -5.43
C LYS A 653 17.48 -17.48 -4.14
N ILE A 654 18.12 -16.71 -3.28
CA ILE A 654 17.55 -16.20 -2.04
C ILE A 654 17.73 -14.70 -1.95
N GLY A 655 16.88 -14.02 -1.20
CA GLY A 655 17.11 -12.64 -0.78
C GLY A 655 18.07 -12.59 0.40
N LEU A 656 19.07 -11.73 0.34
CA LEU A 656 20.04 -11.52 1.41
C LEU A 656 20.30 -10.01 1.60
N GLU A 657 20.37 -9.57 2.84
CA GLU A 657 20.94 -8.27 3.20
C GLU A 657 21.83 -8.43 4.42
N LEU A 658 22.94 -7.72 4.44
CA LEU A 658 23.88 -7.65 5.55
C LEU A 658 24.02 -6.19 5.99
N GLN A 659 23.80 -5.94 7.27
CA GLN A 659 23.92 -4.60 7.85
C GLN A 659 24.75 -4.63 9.13
N ILE A 660 25.61 -3.63 9.31
CA ILE A 660 26.24 -3.32 10.60
C ILE A 660 25.52 -2.14 11.20
N ASN A 661 25.15 -2.25 12.48
CA ASN A 661 24.81 -1.11 13.31
C ASN A 661 26.07 -0.64 14.00
N ASP A 662 26.37 0.64 13.93
CA ASP A 662 27.47 1.33 14.57
C ASP A 662 26.89 2.19 15.71
N ALA A 663 27.36 1.96 16.95
CA ALA A 663 26.81 2.54 18.15
C ALA A 663 27.86 3.30 18.97
N LYS A 664 27.43 4.39 19.60
CA LYS A 664 28.28 5.22 20.46
C LYS A 664 27.44 5.96 21.52
N GLY A 665 27.82 5.83 22.77
CA GLY A 665 27.10 6.48 23.88
C GLY A 665 25.69 5.95 24.11
N GLY A 666 25.45 4.65 23.85
CA GLY A 666 24.18 3.99 24.02
C GLY A 666 23.16 4.28 22.91
N LYS A 667 23.60 4.77 21.75
CA LYS A 667 22.75 5.04 20.58
C LYS A 667 23.44 4.62 19.30
N ARG A 668 22.65 4.16 18.34
CA ARG A 668 23.11 3.93 16.99
C ARG A 668 23.47 5.28 16.33
N ILE A 669 24.71 5.44 15.89
CA ILE A 669 25.20 6.62 15.16
C ILE A 669 25.09 6.45 13.65
N GLY A 670 25.13 5.21 13.14
CA GLY A 670 25.04 4.93 11.71
C GLY A 670 24.87 3.46 11.37
N THR A 671 24.78 3.17 10.09
CA THR A 671 24.73 1.81 9.55
C THR A 671 25.65 1.66 8.33
N LEU A 672 26.14 0.45 8.13
CA LEU A 672 26.75 0.00 6.89
C LEU A 672 25.89 -1.10 6.29
N SER A 673 25.55 -1.05 5.02
CA SER A 673 24.70 -2.04 4.34
C SER A 673 25.35 -2.53 3.04
N TRP A 674 24.94 -3.70 2.59
CA TRP A 674 25.38 -4.23 1.31
C TRP A 674 24.52 -3.74 0.16
N TYR A 675 23.21 -3.88 0.25
CA TYR A 675 22.26 -3.63 -0.84
C TYR A 675 21.17 -2.61 -0.48
N ASP A 676 20.65 -2.63 0.75
CA ASP A 676 19.58 -1.76 1.21
C ASP A 676 20.06 -0.33 1.46
N GLU A 677 19.70 0.58 0.55
CA GLU A 677 19.94 2.02 0.71
C GLU A 677 18.85 2.74 1.51
N THR A 678 17.73 2.07 1.80
CA THR A 678 16.60 2.68 2.50
C THR A 678 16.70 2.54 4.02
N GLY A 679 17.32 1.47 4.51
CA GLY A 679 17.32 1.06 5.92
C GLY A 679 16.00 0.46 6.37
N MET A 680 15.17 0.01 5.42
CA MET A 680 13.85 -0.56 5.67
C MET A 680 13.83 -2.10 5.68
N GLY A 681 14.98 -2.74 5.58
CA GLY A 681 15.09 -4.20 5.60
C GLY A 681 14.41 -4.88 6.78
N TRP A 682 14.25 -4.19 7.91
CA TRP A 682 13.53 -4.67 9.09
C TRP A 682 12.02 -4.82 8.91
N SER A 683 11.43 -4.24 7.86
CA SER A 683 9.99 -4.21 7.60
C SER A 683 9.56 -5.06 6.41
N GLY A 684 10.44 -5.28 5.42
CA GLY A 684 10.13 -6.04 4.21
C GLY A 684 11.38 -6.48 3.46
N SER A 685 11.29 -7.57 2.72
CA SER A 685 12.38 -8.17 1.96
C SER A 685 12.58 -7.57 0.56
N ASN A 686 11.68 -6.70 0.12
CA ASN A 686 11.76 -6.05 -1.21
C ASN A 686 13.00 -5.16 -1.42
N VAL A 687 13.75 -4.88 -0.34
CA VAL A 687 15.00 -4.09 -0.38
C VAL A 687 16.26 -4.96 -0.26
N TYR A 688 16.16 -6.29 -0.18
CA TYR A 688 17.32 -7.19 -0.10
C TYR A 688 17.95 -7.40 -1.47
N GLY A 689 19.28 -7.64 -1.51
CA GLY A 689 19.97 -8.16 -2.69
C GLY A 689 19.56 -9.60 -3.00
N THR A 690 19.83 -10.06 -4.21
CA THR A 690 19.66 -11.47 -4.57
C THR A 690 21.02 -12.14 -4.65
N VAL A 691 21.14 -13.32 -4.07
CA VAL A 691 22.34 -14.18 -4.21
C VAL A 691 21.92 -15.54 -4.77
N GLU A 692 22.85 -16.22 -5.43
CA GLU A 692 22.63 -17.53 -6.03
C GLU A 692 23.56 -18.56 -5.39
N LEU A 693 23.00 -19.67 -4.89
CA LEU A 693 23.75 -20.75 -4.26
C LEU A 693 24.41 -21.62 -5.32
N THR A 694 25.74 -21.86 -5.20
CA THR A 694 26.52 -22.57 -6.20
C THR A 694 27.56 -23.51 -5.58
N GLY A 695 28.26 -24.30 -6.39
CA GLY A 695 29.49 -25.02 -5.99
C GLY A 695 29.27 -26.35 -5.27
N LYS A 696 28.02 -26.81 -5.06
CA LYS A 696 27.76 -28.16 -4.52
C LYS A 696 28.09 -29.20 -5.58
N THR A 697 29.14 -29.99 -5.34
CA THR A 697 29.48 -31.12 -6.20
C THR A 697 28.49 -32.28 -5.99
N GLY A 698 27.89 -32.76 -7.08
CA GLY A 698 26.94 -33.88 -7.01
C GLY A 698 27.61 -35.15 -6.51
N SER A 699 27.03 -35.78 -5.48
CA SER A 699 27.37 -37.16 -5.08
C SER A 699 26.79 -38.13 -6.11
N ASN A 700 27.58 -38.54 -7.11
CA ASN A 700 27.28 -39.68 -7.94
C ASN A 700 27.78 -40.93 -7.21
N GLY A 701 26.85 -41.65 -6.56
CA GLY A 701 27.12 -43.03 -6.11
C GLY A 701 27.15 -44.02 -7.28
N GLY A 702 28.24 -44.74 -7.42
CA GLY A 702 28.32 -45.90 -8.31
C GLY A 702 29.67 -45.99 -9.03
N GLY A 703 30.62 -46.75 -8.45
CA GLY A 703 31.97 -46.88 -8.94
C GLY A 703 32.11 -47.67 -10.24
N SER A 704 33.18 -47.36 -10.94
CA SER A 704 34.16 -48.36 -11.37
C SER A 704 35.41 -47.65 -11.90
N SER A 705 36.55 -48.04 -11.38
CA SER A 705 37.92 -47.70 -11.79
C SER A 705 38.24 -48.24 -13.20
N VAL A 706 38.90 -47.44 -14.01
CA VAL A 706 40.07 -47.85 -14.83
C VAL A 706 40.83 -46.58 -15.29
N ASN A 707 42.12 -46.58 -15.06
CA ASN A 707 43.14 -45.61 -15.48
C ASN A 707 43.94 -46.22 -16.65
N PRO A 708 44.97 -45.61 -17.21
CA PRO A 708 44.98 -44.51 -18.16
C PRO A 708 45.63 -44.91 -19.50
N GLY A 709 45.52 -44.09 -20.52
CA GLY A 709 46.23 -44.31 -21.77
C GLY A 709 46.28 -43.00 -22.62
N THR A 710 47.51 -42.54 -22.75
CA THR A 710 48.04 -41.46 -23.58
C THR A 710 47.65 -41.56 -25.06
N SER A 711 47.40 -40.46 -25.73
CA SER A 711 48.27 -39.83 -26.75
C SER A 711 47.53 -38.92 -27.68
N ASP A 712 48.15 -37.77 -27.90
CA ASP A 712 48.08 -36.81 -28.99
C ASP A 712 47.22 -37.11 -30.22
N THR A 713 46.46 -36.12 -30.64
CA THR A 713 46.63 -35.38 -31.88
C THR A 713 45.57 -34.31 -32.07
N LYS A 714 46.06 -33.07 -32.29
CA LYS A 714 45.29 -31.95 -32.82
C LYS A 714 45.01 -32.17 -34.29
N PRO A 715 43.86 -31.71 -34.86
CA PRO A 715 43.98 -30.48 -35.61
C PRO A 715 42.84 -29.46 -35.42
N ASP A 716 43.24 -28.23 -35.68
CA ASP A 716 42.47 -27.01 -35.76
C ASP A 716 41.17 -27.11 -36.54
N VAL A 717 40.07 -26.56 -35.98
CA VAL A 717 39.02 -25.84 -36.73
C VAL A 717 38.55 -24.68 -35.88
N LYS A 718 38.44 -23.53 -36.51
CA LYS A 718 38.13 -22.20 -36.02
C LYS A 718 36.69 -22.12 -35.49
N PRO A 719 36.37 -21.21 -34.59
CA PRO A 719 35.07 -21.14 -33.93
C PRO A 719 34.07 -20.30 -34.72
N ASP A 720 32.90 -20.82 -34.91
CA ASP A 720 31.68 -20.04 -35.12
C ASP A 720 30.57 -20.71 -34.32
N GLY A 721 30.03 -19.98 -33.36
CA GLY A 721 28.95 -20.42 -32.52
C GLY A 721 28.63 -19.37 -31.47
N LYS A 722 27.98 -18.28 -31.88
CA LYS A 722 27.28 -17.38 -30.98
C LYS A 722 26.29 -18.20 -30.14
N GLN A 723 26.52 -18.24 -28.85
CA GLN A 723 25.51 -18.69 -27.90
C GLN A 723 24.57 -17.50 -27.65
N ASP A 724 23.39 -17.63 -28.24
CA ASP A 724 22.29 -16.65 -28.12
C ASP A 724 21.66 -16.77 -26.73
N THR A 725 21.73 -15.72 -25.93
CA THR A 725 21.16 -15.66 -24.58
C THR A 725 19.84 -14.90 -24.62
N THR A 726 18.83 -15.50 -25.26
CA THR A 726 17.51 -14.90 -25.34
C THR A 726 16.56 -15.60 -24.37
N ILE A 727 15.84 -14.81 -23.54
CA ILE A 727 14.62 -15.23 -22.89
C ILE A 727 13.58 -15.35 -23.99
N GLU A 728 13.34 -16.56 -24.49
CA GLU A 728 12.32 -16.79 -25.51
C GLU A 728 10.96 -16.98 -24.86
N THR A 729 10.03 -16.08 -25.12
CA THR A 729 8.60 -16.36 -24.96
C THR A 729 8.08 -16.88 -26.30
N SER A 730 7.96 -18.18 -26.41
CA SER A 730 7.40 -18.82 -27.62
C SER A 730 5.94 -19.16 -27.38
N ARG A 731 5.08 -18.84 -28.39
CA ARG A 731 3.70 -19.29 -28.43
C ARG A 731 3.58 -20.39 -29.46
N VAL A 732 3.20 -21.58 -29.01
CA VAL A 732 2.96 -22.74 -29.87
C VAL A 732 1.45 -22.97 -29.95
N GLU A 733 0.89 -22.98 -31.14
CA GLU A 733 -0.52 -23.34 -31.38
C GLU A 733 -0.66 -24.85 -31.59
N ILE A 734 -1.67 -25.43 -30.96
CA ILE A 734 -1.92 -26.88 -30.96
C ILE A 734 -3.30 -27.15 -31.54
N THR A 735 -3.37 -28.08 -32.48
CA THR A 735 -4.63 -28.50 -33.12
C THR A 735 -5.38 -29.45 -32.18
N VAL A 736 -6.55 -29.05 -31.70
CA VAL A 736 -7.42 -29.89 -30.86
C VAL A 736 -8.32 -30.77 -31.75
N SER A 737 -8.07 -32.07 -31.74
CA SER A 737 -8.93 -33.00 -32.47
C SER A 737 -10.28 -33.17 -31.79
N GLY A 738 -11.37 -33.07 -32.54
CA GLY A 738 -12.74 -33.40 -32.11
C GLY A 738 -13.68 -32.23 -31.81
N ASP A 739 -13.22 -31.00 -31.78
CA ASP A 739 -14.05 -29.79 -31.66
C ASP A 739 -13.56 -28.71 -32.67
N LYS A 740 -14.29 -28.50 -33.74
CA LYS A 740 -13.94 -27.55 -34.84
C LYS A 740 -13.82 -26.08 -34.38
N LYS A 741 -14.09 -25.79 -33.11
CA LYS A 741 -13.99 -24.46 -32.50
C LYS A 741 -13.05 -24.42 -31.31
N ALA A 742 -12.26 -25.46 -31.05
CA ALA A 742 -11.31 -25.50 -29.95
C ALA A 742 -9.94 -25.01 -30.44
N GLU A 743 -9.40 -24.04 -29.74
CA GLU A 743 -8.04 -23.49 -29.91
C GLU A 743 -7.21 -23.81 -28.67
N ALA A 744 -5.98 -24.24 -28.86
CA ALA A 744 -5.05 -24.43 -27.76
C ALA A 744 -3.71 -23.77 -28.09
N SER A 745 -3.13 -23.09 -27.12
CA SER A 745 -1.80 -22.49 -27.23
C SER A 745 -1.03 -22.61 -25.93
N VAL A 746 0.29 -22.70 -26.02
CA VAL A 746 1.21 -22.66 -24.88
C VAL A 746 2.08 -21.43 -25.01
N THR A 747 2.18 -20.67 -23.92
CA THR A 747 3.16 -19.58 -23.77
C THR A 747 4.22 -20.08 -22.83
N ILE A 748 5.46 -20.11 -23.27
CA ILE A 748 6.60 -20.64 -22.52
C ILE A 748 7.61 -19.49 -22.37
N THR A 749 8.06 -19.28 -21.16
CA THR A 749 9.20 -18.39 -20.87
C THR A 749 10.38 -19.26 -20.45
N LYS A 750 11.50 -19.10 -21.12
CA LYS A 750 12.75 -19.80 -20.82
C LYS A 750 13.80 -18.83 -20.32
N ASP A 751 14.65 -19.27 -19.43
CA ASP A 751 15.84 -18.52 -19.04
C ASP A 751 16.90 -18.54 -20.15
N ALA A 752 17.98 -17.78 -19.96
CA ALA A 752 19.09 -17.69 -20.88
C ALA A 752 19.82 -19.05 -21.12
N GLN A 753 19.57 -20.04 -20.29
CA GLN A 753 20.11 -21.39 -20.39
C GLN A 753 19.12 -22.36 -21.08
N GLY A 754 17.97 -21.83 -21.54
CA GLY A 754 16.95 -22.62 -22.22
C GLY A 754 16.02 -23.39 -21.29
N ASN A 755 16.11 -23.19 -19.94
CA ASN A 755 15.22 -23.80 -18.99
C ASN A 755 13.87 -23.07 -18.96
N VAL A 756 12.79 -23.81 -18.84
CA VAL A 756 11.45 -23.23 -18.74
C VAL A 756 11.25 -22.61 -17.36
N THR A 757 11.14 -21.29 -17.30
CA THR A 757 10.89 -20.55 -16.06
C THR A 757 9.40 -20.35 -15.78
N SER A 758 8.58 -20.27 -16.80
CA SER A 758 7.12 -20.36 -16.67
C SER A 758 6.49 -20.98 -17.92
N ALA A 759 5.41 -21.72 -17.72
CA ALA A 759 4.65 -22.26 -18.83
C ALA A 759 3.15 -22.14 -18.50
N ASN A 760 2.41 -21.49 -19.40
CA ASN A 760 0.97 -21.30 -19.28
C ASN A 760 0.31 -21.73 -20.60
N ALA A 761 -0.64 -22.62 -20.52
CA ALA A 761 -1.42 -23.04 -21.67
C ALA A 761 -2.85 -22.49 -21.59
N THR A 762 -3.38 -22.07 -22.71
CA THR A 762 -4.79 -21.72 -22.85
C THR A 762 -5.46 -22.67 -23.82
N VAL A 763 -6.54 -23.32 -23.36
CA VAL A 763 -7.41 -24.17 -24.18
C VAL A 763 -8.80 -23.56 -24.20
N SER A 764 -9.33 -23.22 -25.35
CA SER A 764 -10.68 -22.66 -25.49
C SER A 764 -11.58 -23.62 -26.28
N GLY A 765 -12.83 -23.80 -25.82
CA GLY A 765 -13.79 -24.68 -26.46
C GLY A 765 -15.18 -24.64 -25.84
N SER A 766 -16.13 -25.35 -26.45
CA SER A 766 -17.53 -25.31 -26.01
C SER A 766 -17.89 -26.24 -24.87
N LYS A 767 -17.04 -27.22 -24.52
CA LYS A 767 -17.37 -28.33 -23.58
C LYS A 767 -16.58 -28.40 -22.30
N GLY A 768 -15.51 -27.63 -22.12
CA GLY A 768 -14.68 -27.66 -20.91
C GLY A 768 -14.00 -29.02 -20.68
N THR A 769 -13.78 -29.82 -21.71
CA THR A 769 -13.10 -31.10 -21.65
C THR A 769 -11.64 -30.93 -22.06
N LEU A 770 -10.72 -31.38 -21.21
CA LEU A 770 -9.30 -31.45 -21.47
C LEU A 770 -8.93 -32.92 -21.71
N THR A 771 -8.46 -33.23 -22.91
CA THR A 771 -8.15 -34.64 -23.32
C THR A 771 -6.69 -34.95 -23.07
N ALA A 772 -6.36 -36.25 -22.87
CA ALA A 772 -4.99 -36.73 -22.68
C ALA A 772 -4.05 -36.30 -23.80
N ASP A 773 -4.51 -36.35 -25.05
CA ASP A 773 -3.72 -35.93 -26.21
C ASP A 773 -3.39 -34.41 -26.17
N VAL A 774 -4.36 -33.58 -25.77
CA VAL A 774 -4.13 -32.14 -25.61
C VAL A 774 -3.16 -31.87 -24.45
N VAL A 775 -3.33 -32.55 -23.31
CA VAL A 775 -2.42 -32.40 -22.17
C VAL A 775 -1.02 -32.84 -22.55
N LYS A 776 -0.87 -33.95 -23.26
CA LYS A 776 0.42 -34.46 -23.74
C LYS A 776 1.11 -33.45 -24.67
N GLN A 777 0.40 -32.95 -25.69
CA GLN A 777 0.93 -31.96 -26.63
C GLN A 777 1.31 -30.64 -25.95
N LEU A 778 0.52 -30.19 -24.94
CA LEU A 778 0.82 -29.01 -24.15
C LEU A 778 2.10 -29.18 -23.32
N ILE A 779 2.30 -30.36 -22.70
CA ILE A 779 3.52 -30.68 -21.93
C ILE A 779 4.73 -30.80 -22.85
N GLU A 780 4.58 -31.46 -24.01
CA GLU A 780 5.63 -31.57 -25.01
C GLU A 780 6.04 -30.18 -25.55
N ALA A 781 5.07 -29.35 -25.91
CA ALA A 781 5.32 -27.97 -26.35
C ALA A 781 5.94 -27.09 -25.25
N ALA A 782 5.56 -27.30 -24.00
CA ALA A 782 6.10 -26.58 -22.84
C ALA A 782 7.49 -27.06 -22.41
N GLY A 783 7.86 -28.29 -22.73
CA GLY A 783 9.08 -28.92 -22.21
C GLY A 783 9.04 -29.20 -20.71
N THR A 784 7.88 -29.08 -20.04
CA THR A 784 7.73 -29.31 -18.59
C THR A 784 6.32 -29.76 -18.22
N GLU A 785 6.22 -30.60 -17.17
CA GLU A 785 4.94 -30.94 -16.54
C GLU A 785 4.42 -29.87 -15.56
N ASP A 786 5.26 -28.96 -15.10
CA ASP A 786 4.90 -27.85 -14.22
C ASP A 786 4.27 -26.70 -15.03
N LEU A 787 3.16 -27.01 -15.67
CA LEU A 787 2.40 -26.18 -16.55
C LEU A 787 1.01 -25.93 -16.00
N THR A 788 0.59 -24.69 -15.93
CA THR A 788 -0.79 -24.31 -15.63
C THR A 788 -1.60 -24.24 -16.90
N ILE A 789 -2.66 -25.06 -16.99
CA ILE A 789 -3.58 -25.05 -18.11
C ILE A 789 -4.80 -24.21 -17.74
N ILE A 790 -5.10 -23.22 -18.56
CA ILE A 790 -6.28 -22.36 -18.45
C ILE A 790 -7.30 -22.82 -19.47
N VAL A 791 -8.39 -23.45 -19.04
CA VAL A 791 -9.49 -23.90 -19.90
C VAL A 791 -10.57 -22.83 -19.91
N GLN A 792 -10.79 -22.24 -21.06
CA GLN A 792 -11.85 -21.24 -21.29
C GLN A 792 -13.05 -21.89 -21.97
N VAL A 793 -14.20 -21.92 -21.31
CA VAL A 793 -15.42 -22.47 -21.85
C VAL A 793 -16.25 -21.35 -22.45
N LYS A 794 -16.41 -21.36 -23.79
CA LYS A 794 -17.17 -20.36 -24.54
C LYS A 794 -18.66 -20.73 -24.57
N ASN A 795 -19.55 -19.74 -24.51
CA ASN A 795 -20.97 -19.93 -24.74
C ASN A 795 -21.28 -19.96 -26.25
N THR A 796 -22.54 -20.09 -26.65
CA THR A 796 -22.96 -20.15 -28.02
C THR A 796 -22.64 -18.89 -28.84
N ASN A 797 -22.41 -17.76 -28.19
CA ASN A 797 -22.09 -16.47 -28.83
C ASN A 797 -20.57 -16.22 -28.91
N GLY A 798 -19.74 -17.14 -28.40
CA GLY A 798 -18.28 -16.98 -28.38
C GLY A 798 -17.72 -16.31 -27.11
N ASP A 799 -18.56 -15.74 -26.24
CA ASP A 799 -18.15 -15.17 -24.97
C ASP A 799 -17.73 -16.26 -23.99
N VAL A 800 -16.71 -16.01 -23.20
CA VAL A 800 -16.24 -16.95 -22.16
C VAL A 800 -17.32 -17.10 -21.08
N LYS A 801 -17.79 -18.32 -20.88
CA LYS A 801 -18.77 -18.64 -19.86
C LYS A 801 -18.11 -18.82 -18.49
N TYR A 802 -17.00 -19.51 -18.43
CA TYR A 802 -16.15 -19.65 -17.25
C TYR A 802 -14.73 -20.05 -17.64
N THR A 803 -13.80 -19.78 -16.74
CA THR A 803 -12.38 -20.13 -16.89
C THR A 803 -11.99 -21.09 -15.77
N VAL A 804 -11.25 -22.14 -16.10
CA VAL A 804 -10.76 -23.14 -15.12
C VAL A 804 -9.25 -23.21 -15.21
N SER A 805 -8.55 -22.99 -14.11
CA SER A 805 -7.10 -23.21 -14.01
C SER A 805 -6.79 -24.56 -13.34
N VAL A 806 -5.91 -25.35 -13.94
CA VAL A 806 -5.50 -26.65 -13.41
C VAL A 806 -4.04 -26.94 -13.79
N SER A 807 -3.29 -27.62 -12.92
CA SER A 807 -1.94 -28.08 -13.21
C SER A 807 -1.97 -29.24 -14.22
N ALA A 808 -1.15 -29.16 -15.29
CA ALA A 808 -0.98 -30.26 -16.27
C ALA A 808 -0.52 -31.54 -15.60
N LYS A 809 0.43 -31.45 -14.67
CA LYS A 809 0.92 -32.57 -13.85
C LYS A 809 -0.19 -33.26 -13.07
N ASN A 810 -1.14 -32.49 -12.54
CA ASN A 810 -2.27 -33.08 -11.80
C ASN A 810 -3.24 -33.83 -12.71
N VAL A 811 -3.43 -33.34 -13.95
CA VAL A 811 -4.26 -34.04 -14.96
C VAL A 811 -3.56 -35.28 -15.49
N LYS A 812 -2.29 -35.16 -15.88
CA LYS A 812 -1.48 -36.30 -16.40
C LYS A 812 -1.40 -37.46 -15.42
N HIS A 813 -1.21 -37.15 -14.15
CA HIS A 813 -1.07 -38.19 -13.10
C HIS A 813 -2.41 -38.58 -12.44
N ASN A 814 -3.53 -38.35 -13.10
CA ASN A 814 -4.86 -38.82 -12.69
C ASN A 814 -5.25 -38.40 -11.26
N LYS A 815 -4.91 -37.21 -10.85
CA LYS A 815 -5.16 -36.70 -9.50
C LYS A 815 -6.65 -36.46 -9.23
N SER A 816 -7.06 -36.70 -8.00
CA SER A 816 -8.37 -36.22 -7.52
C SER A 816 -8.31 -34.74 -7.15
N LEU A 817 -9.20 -33.95 -7.73
CA LEU A 817 -9.18 -32.49 -7.64
C LEU A 817 -10.45 -31.95 -6.99
N LYS A 818 -10.32 -30.83 -6.27
CA LYS A 818 -11.41 -30.06 -5.68
C LYS A 818 -11.50 -28.71 -6.37
N ALA A 819 -12.71 -28.23 -6.62
CA ALA A 819 -12.93 -26.97 -7.29
C ALA A 819 -13.28 -25.84 -6.30
N PHE A 820 -12.68 -24.68 -6.55
CA PHE A 820 -12.96 -23.43 -5.85
C PHE A 820 -13.26 -22.34 -6.86
N VAL A 821 -14.12 -21.39 -6.51
CA VAL A 821 -14.18 -20.10 -7.20
C VAL A 821 -13.05 -19.24 -6.66
N VAL A 822 -12.28 -18.62 -7.53
CA VAL A 822 -11.21 -17.69 -7.16
C VAL A 822 -11.65 -16.28 -7.51
N ASN A 823 -11.60 -15.39 -6.52
CA ASN A 823 -11.63 -13.97 -6.81
C ASN A 823 -10.21 -13.50 -7.16
N ARG A 824 -9.91 -13.33 -8.44
CA ARG A 824 -8.58 -12.94 -8.92
C ARG A 824 -8.09 -11.58 -8.38
N LYS A 825 -9.01 -10.70 -7.95
CA LYS A 825 -8.66 -9.40 -7.36
C LYS A 825 -8.20 -9.50 -5.90
N THR A 826 -8.76 -10.44 -5.12
CA THR A 826 -8.48 -10.58 -3.68
C THR A 826 -7.71 -11.86 -3.33
N GLY A 827 -7.52 -12.78 -4.26
CA GLY A 827 -6.95 -14.09 -4.00
C GLY A 827 -7.81 -15.02 -3.13
N GLU A 828 -9.02 -14.60 -2.76
CA GLU A 828 -9.91 -15.38 -1.88
C GLU A 828 -10.51 -16.58 -2.60
N TYR A 829 -10.62 -17.68 -1.87
CA TYR A 829 -11.20 -18.94 -2.33
C TYR A 829 -12.61 -19.15 -1.77
N GLU A 830 -13.57 -19.46 -2.66
CA GLU A 830 -14.90 -19.87 -2.28
C GLU A 830 -15.15 -21.33 -2.61
N LEU A 831 -15.66 -22.08 -1.65
CA LEU A 831 -16.05 -23.47 -1.85
C LEU A 831 -17.26 -23.58 -2.78
N ILE A 832 -17.15 -24.40 -3.84
CA ILE A 832 -18.28 -24.61 -4.75
C ILE A 832 -19.24 -25.66 -4.16
N ASN A 833 -18.72 -26.85 -3.87
CA ASN A 833 -19.48 -28.00 -3.35
C ASN A 833 -18.54 -29.08 -2.80
N SER A 834 -19.07 -30.23 -2.48
CA SER A 834 -18.30 -31.42 -2.05
C SER A 834 -17.79 -32.30 -3.20
N LYS A 835 -18.09 -31.94 -4.47
CA LYS A 835 -17.75 -32.77 -5.65
C LYS A 835 -16.23 -32.85 -5.82
N THR A 836 -15.75 -34.04 -6.11
CA THR A 836 -14.39 -34.32 -6.50
C THR A 836 -14.36 -34.52 -8.02
N TYR A 837 -13.48 -33.83 -8.71
CA TYR A 837 -13.18 -34.05 -10.11
C TYR A 837 -12.00 -35.00 -10.20
N LYS A 838 -12.09 -36.02 -11.01
CA LYS A 838 -10.98 -36.91 -11.27
C LYS A 838 -10.51 -36.70 -12.69
N ALA A 839 -9.21 -36.68 -12.85
CA ALA A 839 -8.61 -36.89 -14.13
C ALA A 839 -8.45 -38.41 -14.32
N GLU A 840 -8.96 -38.99 -15.39
CA GLU A 840 -8.88 -40.40 -15.70
C GLU A 840 -8.21 -40.55 -17.07
N ASP A 841 -7.15 -41.34 -17.14
CA ASP A 841 -6.32 -41.51 -18.35
C ASP A 841 -5.87 -40.20 -19.00
N GLY A 842 -5.51 -39.23 -18.15
CA GLY A 842 -5.11 -37.90 -18.60
C GLY A 842 -6.27 -37.00 -19.05
N ASN A 843 -7.52 -37.47 -19.01
CA ASN A 843 -8.69 -36.69 -19.38
C ASN A 843 -9.33 -36.04 -18.16
N LEU A 844 -9.68 -34.76 -18.28
CA LEU A 844 -10.42 -34.02 -17.26
C LEU A 844 -11.69 -33.42 -17.88
N ASN A 845 -12.84 -33.74 -17.30
CA ASN A 845 -14.12 -33.19 -17.69
C ASN A 845 -14.68 -32.30 -16.55
N VAL A 846 -14.83 -31.01 -16.81
CA VAL A 846 -15.36 -30.03 -15.84
C VAL A 846 -16.56 -29.33 -16.42
N SER A 847 -17.62 -29.15 -15.61
CA SER A 847 -18.75 -28.33 -15.97
C SER A 847 -19.20 -27.48 -14.77
N PHE A 848 -19.35 -26.20 -15.00
CA PHE A 848 -19.84 -25.25 -14.01
C PHE A 848 -21.04 -24.49 -14.56
N GLY A 849 -22.05 -24.29 -13.73
CA GLY A 849 -23.33 -23.67 -14.17
C GLY A 849 -23.29 -22.15 -14.27
N LYS A 850 -22.27 -21.49 -13.75
CA LYS A 850 -22.20 -20.02 -13.63
C LYS A 850 -20.92 -19.47 -14.25
N LYS A 851 -21.00 -18.23 -14.76
CA LYS A 851 -19.83 -17.46 -15.15
C LYS A 851 -18.91 -17.23 -13.93
N GLY A 852 -17.61 -17.44 -14.10
CA GLY A 852 -16.62 -17.22 -13.03
C GLY A 852 -15.26 -17.83 -13.32
N ASP A 853 -14.29 -17.50 -12.51
CA ASP A 853 -12.96 -18.09 -12.50
C ASP A 853 -12.88 -19.18 -11.45
N TYR A 854 -12.39 -20.34 -11.86
CA TYR A 854 -12.31 -21.54 -11.00
C TYR A 854 -10.88 -22.04 -10.98
N VAL A 855 -10.49 -22.65 -9.85
CA VAL A 855 -9.24 -23.39 -9.73
C VAL A 855 -9.52 -24.80 -9.28
N LEU A 856 -8.84 -25.75 -9.90
CA LEU A 856 -8.85 -27.16 -9.51
C LEU A 856 -7.55 -27.50 -8.79
N LEU A 857 -7.65 -27.82 -7.51
CA LEU A 857 -6.53 -28.13 -6.63
C LEU A 857 -6.56 -29.58 -6.18
N THR A 858 -5.41 -30.18 -5.92
CA THR A 858 -5.33 -31.52 -5.33
C THR A 858 -6.06 -31.57 -3.99
N THR A 859 -6.44 -32.77 -3.58
CA THR A 859 -7.11 -32.97 -2.28
C THR A 859 -6.27 -32.51 -1.09
N LYS A 860 -4.92 -32.55 -1.20
CA LYS A 860 -3.99 -32.04 -0.17
C LYS A 860 -4.03 -30.53 -0.08
N GLU A 861 -3.91 -29.83 -1.20
CA GLU A 861 -3.99 -28.37 -1.27
C GLU A 861 -5.39 -27.86 -0.86
N ALA A 862 -6.44 -28.50 -1.36
CA ALA A 862 -7.82 -28.20 -0.97
C ALA A 862 -8.03 -28.35 0.55
N ALA A 863 -7.44 -29.35 1.19
CA ALA A 863 -7.54 -29.55 2.62
C ALA A 863 -6.87 -28.42 3.42
N ARG A 864 -5.76 -27.85 2.91
CA ARG A 864 -5.11 -26.68 3.52
C ARG A 864 -6.02 -25.46 3.49
N ILE A 865 -6.55 -25.12 2.32
CA ILE A 865 -7.49 -23.97 2.16
C ILE A 865 -8.75 -24.17 3.00
N GLU A 866 -9.32 -25.37 3.01
CA GLU A 866 -10.49 -25.69 3.84
C GLU A 866 -10.21 -25.52 5.35
N LYS A 867 -8.98 -25.84 5.80
CA LYS A 867 -8.54 -25.62 7.19
C LYS A 867 -8.49 -24.12 7.53
N GLU A 868 -7.98 -23.31 6.61
CA GLU A 868 -7.99 -21.86 6.80
C GLU A 868 -9.42 -21.30 6.85
N ILE A 869 -10.28 -21.67 5.93
CA ILE A 869 -11.71 -21.28 5.99
C ILE A 869 -12.34 -21.69 7.32
N LEU A 870 -12.04 -22.87 7.84
CA LEU A 870 -12.55 -23.33 9.15
C LEU A 870 -12.01 -22.47 10.31
N LYS A 871 -10.78 -21.92 10.22
CA LYS A 871 -10.22 -21.04 11.26
C LYS A 871 -11.05 -19.74 11.38
N THR A 872 -11.55 -19.18 10.29
CA THR A 872 -12.36 -17.95 10.30
C THR A 872 -13.74 -18.11 10.96
N ILE A 873 -14.22 -19.35 11.20
CA ILE A 873 -15.49 -19.57 11.87
C ILE A 873 -15.33 -19.30 13.36
N ALA A 874 -15.82 -18.17 13.83
CA ALA A 874 -15.83 -17.75 15.22
C ALA A 874 -17.16 -17.00 15.56
N PRO A 875 -17.58 -16.89 16.82
CA PRO A 875 -18.66 -15.99 17.19
C PRO A 875 -18.14 -14.56 17.27
N LYS A 876 -18.89 -13.58 16.73
CA LYS A 876 -18.54 -12.16 16.81
C LYS A 876 -18.34 -11.68 18.27
N LYS A 877 -19.08 -12.29 19.22
CA LYS A 877 -18.91 -12.09 20.66
C LYS A 877 -18.89 -13.44 21.38
N ALA A 878 -17.84 -13.71 22.15
CA ALA A 878 -17.72 -14.93 22.93
C ALA A 878 -18.64 -14.96 24.17
N LYS A 879 -19.04 -13.79 24.68
CA LYS A 879 -19.89 -13.60 25.85
C LYS A 879 -20.88 -12.45 25.61
N ALA A 880 -22.09 -12.54 26.19
CA ALA A 880 -23.04 -11.45 26.22
C ALA A 880 -23.87 -11.48 27.54
N THR A 881 -24.32 -10.33 27.98
CA THR A 881 -25.24 -10.17 29.12
C THR A 881 -26.57 -9.66 28.62
N VAL A 882 -27.67 -10.30 29.05
CA VAL A 882 -29.02 -9.97 28.59
C VAL A 882 -29.97 -9.92 29.78
N LYS A 883 -30.80 -8.89 29.90
CA LYS A 883 -31.84 -8.83 30.94
C LYS A 883 -32.92 -9.88 30.66
N LYS A 884 -33.53 -10.46 31.75
CA LYS A 884 -34.68 -11.39 31.63
C LYS A 884 -35.78 -10.77 30.77
N GLY A 885 -36.35 -11.54 29.85
CA GLY A 885 -37.39 -11.11 28.92
C GLY A 885 -36.90 -10.42 27.64
N LYS A 886 -35.63 -9.92 27.62
CA LYS A 886 -35.04 -9.28 26.43
C LYS A 886 -34.40 -10.32 25.49
N THR A 887 -34.05 -9.86 24.30
CA THR A 887 -33.45 -10.70 23.26
C THR A 887 -32.05 -10.19 22.90
N THR A 888 -31.21 -11.08 22.40
CA THR A 888 -29.91 -10.80 21.74
C THR A 888 -29.75 -11.74 20.58
N GLU A 889 -28.63 -11.64 19.86
CA GLU A 889 -28.39 -12.46 18.69
C GLU A 889 -27.01 -13.14 18.74
N PHE A 890 -26.92 -14.35 18.20
CA PHE A 890 -25.64 -15.02 17.93
C PHE A 890 -25.22 -14.67 16.50
N LYS A 891 -24.25 -13.79 16.35
CA LYS A 891 -23.64 -13.47 15.05
C LYS A 891 -22.29 -14.18 14.91
N LEU A 892 -21.98 -14.62 13.72
CA LEU A 892 -20.65 -15.12 13.37
C LEU A 892 -19.72 -13.93 13.06
N ASP A 893 -18.41 -14.16 13.18
CA ASP A 893 -17.38 -13.17 12.86
C ASP A 893 -17.44 -12.78 11.38
N SER A 894 -17.16 -11.52 11.08
CA SER A 894 -17.14 -10.97 9.71
C SER A 894 -16.02 -11.53 8.85
N LYS A 895 -14.96 -12.09 9.46
CA LYS A 895 -13.86 -12.76 8.74
C LYS A 895 -14.33 -14.04 8.01
N LEU A 896 -15.48 -14.58 8.36
CA LEU A 896 -16.06 -15.72 7.67
C LEU A 896 -16.77 -15.26 6.40
N ASN A 897 -16.21 -15.58 5.24
CA ASN A 897 -16.92 -15.39 3.98
C ASN A 897 -18.20 -16.24 3.94
N GLN A 898 -19.36 -15.57 3.96
CA GLN A 898 -20.68 -16.21 4.01
C GLN A 898 -20.97 -17.08 2.78
N ASN A 899 -20.30 -16.82 1.66
CA ASN A 899 -20.41 -17.63 0.45
C ASN A 899 -19.88 -19.06 0.65
N ASN A 900 -19.05 -19.30 1.66
CA ASN A 900 -18.58 -20.64 2.03
C ASN A 900 -19.58 -21.41 2.89
N VAL A 901 -20.61 -20.75 3.44
CA VAL A 901 -21.55 -21.36 4.39
C VAL A 901 -22.74 -21.97 3.66
N LYS A 902 -23.01 -23.25 3.92
CA LYS A 902 -24.22 -23.94 3.46
C LYS A 902 -25.40 -23.73 4.40
N LYS A 903 -25.17 -23.83 5.72
CA LYS A 903 -26.18 -23.58 6.76
C LYS A 903 -25.57 -23.34 8.12
N VAL A 904 -26.29 -22.66 8.99
CA VAL A 904 -25.98 -22.55 10.42
C VAL A 904 -27.15 -23.10 11.25
N THR A 905 -26.84 -23.94 12.26
CA THR A 905 -27.83 -24.50 13.16
C THR A 905 -27.48 -24.12 14.59
N TYR A 906 -28.44 -23.61 15.34
CA TYR A 906 -28.23 -23.15 16.70
C TYR A 906 -28.81 -24.11 17.74
N LYS A 907 -28.11 -24.30 18.87
CA LYS A 907 -28.53 -25.09 20.01
C LYS A 907 -28.23 -24.37 21.33
N THR A 908 -29.10 -24.50 22.29
CA THR A 908 -28.90 -23.98 23.66
C THR A 908 -28.59 -25.14 24.61
N SER A 909 -27.68 -24.94 25.55
CA SER A 909 -27.38 -25.92 26.58
C SER A 909 -28.43 -26.00 27.68
N LYS A 910 -29.28 -24.94 27.83
CA LYS A 910 -30.32 -24.90 28.88
C LYS A 910 -31.50 -24.02 28.45
N LYS A 911 -32.56 -24.64 27.87
CA LYS A 911 -33.73 -23.94 27.32
C LYS A 911 -34.50 -23.14 28.39
N SER A 912 -34.47 -23.55 29.66
CA SER A 912 -35.08 -22.82 30.76
C SER A 912 -34.42 -21.46 31.06
N ILE A 913 -33.10 -21.28 30.72
CA ILE A 913 -32.39 -20.03 30.90
C ILE A 913 -32.51 -19.14 29.67
N ALA A 914 -32.26 -19.69 28.46
CA ALA A 914 -32.47 -18.98 27.20
C ALA A 914 -32.81 -19.95 26.07
N THR A 915 -33.63 -19.53 25.16
CA THR A 915 -33.91 -20.21 23.88
C THR A 915 -33.27 -19.51 22.73
N VAL A 916 -32.95 -20.24 21.66
CA VAL A 916 -32.42 -19.69 20.40
C VAL A 916 -33.26 -20.23 19.24
N ASN A 917 -33.61 -19.36 18.29
CA ASN A 917 -34.36 -19.74 17.09
C ASN A 917 -33.46 -20.10 15.92
N LYS A 918 -34.00 -20.47 14.78
CA LYS A 918 -33.25 -20.86 13.56
C LYS A 918 -32.38 -19.76 12.97
N ASN A 919 -32.68 -18.49 13.28
CA ASN A 919 -31.92 -17.32 12.78
C ASN A 919 -30.90 -16.80 13.82
N GLY A 920 -30.65 -17.55 14.91
CA GLY A 920 -29.68 -17.14 15.93
C GLY A 920 -30.21 -16.13 16.96
N LYS A 921 -31.49 -15.71 16.89
CA LYS A 921 -32.08 -14.80 17.87
C LYS A 921 -32.32 -15.54 19.17
N ILE A 922 -31.78 -15.01 20.27
CA ILE A 922 -31.77 -15.59 21.60
C ILE A 922 -32.71 -14.83 22.49
N LYS A 923 -33.68 -15.54 23.15
CA LYS A 923 -34.59 -14.96 24.15
C LYS A 923 -34.15 -15.40 25.55
N ALA A 924 -33.93 -14.44 26.43
CA ALA A 924 -33.57 -14.65 27.83
C ALA A 924 -34.81 -14.95 28.68
N ASN A 925 -34.96 -16.17 29.21
CA ASN A 925 -36.14 -16.62 29.90
C ASN A 925 -36.05 -16.52 31.44
N ARG A 926 -34.88 -16.90 32.02
CA ARG A 926 -34.66 -16.95 33.47
C ARG A 926 -33.22 -16.56 33.81
N LYS A 927 -33.00 -15.92 34.97
CA LYS A 927 -31.67 -15.62 35.48
C LYS A 927 -30.75 -16.85 35.50
N GLY A 928 -29.51 -16.65 35.14
CA GLY A 928 -28.49 -17.71 35.07
C GLY A 928 -27.57 -17.62 33.87
N THR A 929 -26.67 -18.56 33.75
CA THR A 929 -25.70 -18.63 32.62
C THR A 929 -26.00 -19.82 31.74
N VAL A 930 -25.93 -19.61 30.41
CA VAL A 930 -26.17 -20.63 29.40
C VAL A 930 -25.20 -20.52 28.25
N LYS A 931 -24.88 -21.60 27.60
CA LYS A 931 -24.04 -21.66 26.41
C LYS A 931 -24.92 -21.88 25.18
N ILE A 932 -24.86 -20.97 24.22
CA ILE A 932 -25.47 -21.12 22.90
C ILE A 932 -24.38 -21.64 21.95
N LYS A 933 -24.67 -22.69 21.21
CA LYS A 933 -23.78 -23.27 20.20
C LYS A 933 -24.32 -22.96 18.81
N ALA A 934 -23.46 -22.54 17.90
CA ALA A 934 -23.75 -22.49 16.48
C ALA A 934 -22.94 -23.57 15.77
N ILE A 935 -23.60 -24.41 15.01
CA ILE A 935 -22.98 -25.44 14.17
C ILE A 935 -23.02 -24.90 12.75
N VAL A 936 -21.88 -24.49 12.25
CA VAL A 936 -21.70 -23.97 10.89
C VAL A 936 -21.35 -25.12 9.97
N THR A 937 -22.13 -25.33 8.92
CA THR A 937 -21.86 -26.34 7.87
C THR A 937 -21.42 -25.59 6.63
N LEU A 938 -20.22 -25.89 6.13
CA LEU A 938 -19.70 -25.34 4.88
C LEU A 938 -20.30 -26.05 3.65
N LYS A 939 -20.17 -25.45 2.48
CA LYS A 939 -20.67 -26.01 1.20
C LYS A 939 -20.10 -27.38 0.89
N ASN A 940 -18.86 -27.69 1.32
CA ASN A 940 -18.23 -29.00 1.19
C ASN A 940 -18.67 -30.04 2.24
N GLY A 941 -19.63 -29.69 3.10
CA GLY A 941 -20.16 -30.59 4.14
C GLY A 941 -19.39 -30.57 5.46
N LYS A 942 -18.18 -30.01 5.53
CA LYS A 942 -17.42 -29.89 6.79
C LYS A 942 -18.14 -28.99 7.77
N THR A 943 -18.03 -29.29 9.07
CA THR A 943 -18.73 -28.55 10.13
C THR A 943 -17.75 -28.06 11.19
N LYS A 944 -18.01 -26.87 11.73
CA LYS A 944 -17.37 -26.36 12.94
C LYS A 944 -18.43 -25.88 13.93
N THR A 945 -18.28 -26.23 15.19
CA THR A 945 -19.12 -25.78 16.28
C THR A 945 -18.42 -24.66 17.05
N VAL A 946 -19.06 -23.50 17.13
CA VAL A 946 -18.60 -22.39 17.94
C VAL A 946 -19.67 -22.02 18.99
N SER A 947 -19.30 -21.31 20.04
CA SER A 947 -20.23 -21.07 21.13
C SER A 947 -20.07 -19.70 21.75
N MET A 948 -21.20 -19.14 22.22
CA MET A 948 -21.28 -17.89 22.96
C MET A 948 -21.87 -18.16 24.35
N LYS A 949 -21.29 -17.58 25.39
CA LYS A 949 -21.79 -17.63 26.76
C LYS A 949 -22.76 -16.49 27.02
N ILE A 950 -23.96 -16.76 27.43
CA ILE A 950 -24.99 -15.78 27.76
C ILE A 950 -25.22 -15.76 29.28
N ALA A 951 -25.04 -14.60 29.88
CA ALA A 951 -25.45 -14.31 31.26
C ALA A 951 -26.79 -13.59 31.26
N VAL A 952 -27.86 -14.24 31.77
CA VAL A 952 -29.15 -13.62 31.95
C VAL A 952 -29.22 -13.02 33.35
N ARG A 953 -29.44 -11.71 33.46
CA ARG A 953 -29.57 -10.95 34.72
C ARG A 953 -31.02 -10.50 34.96
#